data_472b15491d74c901e9c5e4c3a05a4230
#
_entry.id   472b15491d74c901e9c5e4c3a05a4230
#
_cell.length_a   1.000
_cell.length_b   1.000
_cell.length_c   1.000
_cell.angle_alpha   90.00
_cell.angle_beta   90.00
_cell.angle_gamma   90.00
#
_symmetry.space_group_name_H-M   'P 1'
#
loop_
_entity.id
_entity.type
_entity.pdbx_description
1 polymer ?
#
loop_
_entity_poly.entity_id
_entity_poly.type
_entity_poly.pdbx_seq_one_letter_code
_entity_poly.pdbx_strand_id
1 'polypeptide(L)'
;MSREDEDLWRVLREVDNMPYGAGQIAATEQLLRRVDAADDRELAFVARMQATTAYVYGGEPAKSFVTFSWCLAEFDRDPQPYHERYAHQLLWHFKYMVTGLLRFPEIPLDRANAVLDDMERRYREGGHSLQAVHKHRFQVADHLGDADAAAHWYRLWQTTPRDQLSDCAGCDPTTQVQYLADTGRHAEAVALAEPVLAGRLSCTEQPQAILTALLLPYLHTGRPEQARDAHREAYRRLRGNLSDLWDIGNHVEFCTLTGNDARAVEIVERHLDWLDRAPSPAAAMHFAATGAAALRRAGELTVYRRAAGDRPAGEVAASALAAELTATATALAARFDARNGTSYQSEWIARRLAAEPTGEHLPLSASLRRRPVRGSAGPAADRAPAPGAAATVPVPADADADALLDFAEERLRRHDRAAFGAALAAWDDRFGAGDLPAPTAAHRLELRAAELGDGEDVPATVAAHRAALAAYRELGDEVRGQIVAGRLGVLLAMADESADEGLELVRASADVLDRRGDDRQRAAGLGRVALALMHRERWSEAVDVLDRVPADAGGDPWLAARIALHRAHLLEQLDRAADAHETAARARDLGRDLGLGDVTTAACLTYARTADDPAEAVAACDEALRVAPAEAWLPVRVARARALMAAGRAADAVDDFAEAVTLCVERGAEGDAFLRWELANAYRVAGRLGEAAEVAEEAVLGLDRLGAQAEADRCRHLLAGVYEGLGEIDPALALLEQLAVNLDGPDNLPHRAQVLEEAGGILYDADRDALAAARFAAAATAYRQADLPVDEFRARRREAYAQLWSGDVAAALRTVEVLDKLAAGLAGQPDEPPPVTYELALAAEAGARVLIAHGREAEAYDRLAGVPARLRSIEAFGEAAQVEVLTGELLLRLDRPAAAEPLLREVLGGLPAGSRPVQQAAWLLARALDLLDRPAEAAALRDEYGLDHEH
;
A
#
# COMPACT_ATOMS: atom_id res chain seq x y z
N MET A 1 -12.73 -49.83 -6.07
CA MET A 1 -12.24 -48.57 -6.66
C MET A 1 -11.03 -48.88 -7.52
N SER A 2 -10.96 -48.41 -8.72
CA SER A 2 -9.76 -48.46 -9.55
C SER A 2 -8.70 -47.52 -8.99
N ARG A 3 -7.43 -47.69 -9.38
CA ARG A 3 -6.36 -46.76 -8.98
C ARG A 3 -6.61 -45.35 -9.56
N GLU A 4 -7.31 -45.28 -10.68
CA GLU A 4 -7.73 -44.05 -11.33
C GLU A 4 -8.85 -43.34 -10.55
N ASP A 5 -9.80 -44.09 -9.97
CA ASP A 5 -10.85 -43.53 -9.13
C ASP A 5 -10.26 -42.96 -7.82
N GLU A 6 -9.29 -43.67 -7.19
CA GLU A 6 -8.59 -43.18 -5.99
C GLU A 6 -7.87 -41.85 -6.27
N ASP A 7 -7.27 -41.71 -7.46
CA ASP A 7 -6.60 -40.46 -7.89
C ASP A 7 -7.62 -39.32 -8.10
N LEU A 8 -8.79 -39.61 -8.68
CA LEU A 8 -9.84 -38.61 -8.86
C LEU A 8 -10.43 -38.14 -7.52
N TRP A 9 -10.62 -39.04 -6.55
CA TRP A 9 -11.05 -38.67 -5.20
C TRP A 9 -10.04 -37.80 -4.48
N ARG A 10 -8.72 -38.01 -4.68
CA ARG A 10 -7.67 -37.15 -4.16
C ARG A 10 -7.73 -35.77 -4.79
N VAL A 11 -7.82 -35.68 -6.14
CA VAL A 11 -7.94 -34.41 -6.86
C VAL A 11 -9.19 -33.64 -6.44
N LEU A 12 -10.32 -34.34 -6.21
CA LEU A 12 -11.54 -33.70 -5.71
C LEU A 12 -11.29 -32.97 -4.38
N ARG A 13 -10.60 -33.61 -3.42
CA ARG A 13 -10.26 -32.97 -2.16
C ARG A 13 -9.29 -31.79 -2.32
N GLU A 14 -8.32 -31.90 -3.21
CA GLU A 14 -7.38 -30.81 -3.52
C GLU A 14 -8.11 -29.58 -4.07
N VAL A 15 -9.05 -29.80 -5.02
CA VAL A 15 -9.87 -28.73 -5.61
C VAL A 15 -10.81 -28.11 -4.58
N ASP A 16 -11.37 -28.92 -3.65
CA ASP A 16 -12.26 -28.42 -2.60
C ASP A 16 -11.53 -27.48 -1.62
N ASN A 17 -10.26 -27.71 -1.38
CA ASN A 17 -9.42 -26.87 -0.51
C ASN A 17 -8.85 -25.62 -1.20
N MET A 18 -9.10 -25.42 -2.49
CA MET A 18 -8.66 -24.21 -3.18
C MET A 18 -9.48 -23.00 -2.75
N PRO A 19 -8.90 -21.79 -2.72
CA PRO A 19 -9.65 -20.56 -2.52
C PRO A 19 -10.73 -20.38 -3.60
N TYR A 20 -11.88 -19.86 -3.22
CA TYR A 20 -12.98 -19.56 -4.16
C TYR A 20 -12.54 -18.52 -5.20
N GLY A 21 -12.90 -18.75 -6.46
CA GLY A 21 -12.61 -17.86 -7.58
C GLY A 21 -12.34 -18.59 -8.88
N ALA A 22 -11.86 -17.86 -9.88
CA ALA A 22 -11.66 -18.38 -11.23
C ALA A 22 -10.71 -19.60 -11.30
N GLY A 23 -9.70 -19.64 -10.44
CA GLY A 23 -8.76 -20.77 -10.36
C GLY A 23 -9.43 -22.07 -9.92
N GLN A 24 -10.22 -22.03 -8.85
CA GLN A 24 -10.99 -23.18 -8.38
C GLN A 24 -12.05 -23.61 -9.39
N ILE A 25 -12.74 -22.65 -10.02
CA ILE A 25 -13.73 -22.97 -11.09
C ILE A 25 -13.07 -23.72 -12.24
N ALA A 26 -11.92 -23.24 -12.73
CA ALA A 26 -11.20 -23.91 -13.82
C ALA A 26 -10.75 -25.33 -13.43
N ALA A 27 -10.23 -25.53 -12.23
CA ALA A 27 -9.85 -26.84 -11.70
C ALA A 27 -11.09 -27.76 -11.55
N THR A 28 -12.21 -27.23 -11.04
CA THR A 28 -13.48 -27.94 -10.92
C THR A 28 -13.99 -28.41 -12.28
N GLU A 29 -13.98 -27.55 -13.29
CA GLU A 29 -14.41 -27.92 -14.65
C GLU A 29 -13.50 -28.96 -15.30
N GLN A 30 -12.20 -28.89 -15.02
CA GLN A 30 -11.27 -29.93 -15.47
C GLN A 30 -11.54 -31.26 -14.78
N LEU A 31 -11.81 -31.24 -13.49
CA LEU A 31 -12.19 -32.43 -12.72
C LEU A 31 -13.51 -33.05 -13.25
N LEU A 32 -14.54 -32.23 -13.45
CA LEU A 32 -15.83 -32.71 -13.96
C LEU A 32 -15.68 -33.43 -15.30
N ARG A 33 -14.86 -32.93 -16.25
CA ARG A 33 -14.58 -33.59 -17.52
C ARG A 33 -13.94 -34.98 -17.36
N ARG A 34 -13.06 -35.13 -16.33
CA ARG A 34 -12.43 -36.43 -16.03
C ARG A 34 -13.42 -37.37 -15.35
N VAL A 35 -14.22 -36.87 -14.44
CA VAL A 35 -15.24 -37.60 -13.70
C VAL A 35 -16.34 -38.10 -14.64
N ASP A 36 -16.75 -37.33 -15.66
CA ASP A 36 -17.73 -37.73 -16.66
C ASP A 36 -17.22 -38.89 -17.56
N ALA A 37 -15.92 -39.07 -17.66
CA ALA A 37 -15.31 -40.19 -18.38
C ALA A 37 -15.13 -41.46 -17.50
N ALA A 38 -15.25 -41.30 -16.16
CA ALA A 38 -15.19 -42.42 -15.23
C ALA A 38 -16.59 -43.02 -15.00
N ASP A 39 -16.65 -44.29 -14.65
CA ASP A 39 -17.94 -45.01 -14.39
C ASP A 39 -18.23 -45.05 -12.88
N ASP A 40 -17.92 -43.96 -12.15
CA ASP A 40 -18.18 -43.81 -10.71
C ASP A 40 -19.31 -42.79 -10.49
N ARG A 41 -20.51 -43.29 -10.22
CA ARG A 41 -21.72 -42.47 -10.01
C ARG A 41 -21.67 -41.67 -8.71
N GLU A 42 -21.06 -42.22 -7.65
CA GLU A 42 -20.89 -41.47 -6.39
C GLU A 42 -19.93 -40.29 -6.59
N LEU A 43 -18.79 -40.53 -7.20
CA LEU A 43 -17.82 -39.49 -7.52
C LEU A 43 -18.45 -38.38 -8.40
N ALA A 44 -19.24 -38.78 -9.42
CA ALA A 44 -19.93 -37.86 -10.31
C ALA A 44 -20.95 -36.99 -9.55
N PHE A 45 -21.64 -37.56 -8.56
CA PHE A 45 -22.57 -36.83 -7.69
C PHE A 45 -21.84 -35.85 -6.80
N VAL A 46 -20.80 -36.30 -6.08
CA VAL A 46 -20.04 -35.45 -5.12
C VAL A 46 -19.30 -34.34 -5.85
N ALA A 47 -18.69 -34.62 -6.98
CA ALA A 47 -18.00 -33.60 -7.78
C ALA A 47 -18.96 -32.47 -8.24
N ARG A 48 -20.20 -32.79 -8.60
CA ARG A 48 -21.20 -31.79 -8.96
C ARG A 48 -21.77 -31.03 -7.77
N MET A 49 -21.89 -31.70 -6.62
CA MET A 49 -22.21 -31.01 -5.36
C MET A 49 -21.16 -29.96 -5.02
N GLN A 50 -19.88 -30.32 -5.09
CA GLN A 50 -18.78 -29.40 -4.89
C GLN A 50 -18.77 -28.29 -5.94
N ALA A 51 -18.95 -28.62 -7.22
CA ALA A 51 -19.02 -27.67 -8.31
C ALA A 51 -20.15 -26.63 -8.09
N THR A 52 -21.29 -27.04 -7.54
CA THR A 52 -22.40 -26.14 -7.20
C THR A 52 -21.91 -25.06 -6.20
N THR A 53 -21.17 -25.45 -5.17
CA THR A 53 -20.60 -24.53 -4.18
C THR A 53 -19.52 -23.63 -4.82
N ALA A 54 -18.58 -24.21 -5.55
CA ALA A 54 -17.52 -23.48 -6.23
C ALA A 54 -18.04 -22.40 -7.19
N TYR A 55 -19.08 -22.69 -7.95
CA TYR A 55 -19.71 -21.71 -8.85
C TYR A 55 -20.41 -20.57 -8.11
N VAL A 56 -21.09 -20.86 -7.00
CA VAL A 56 -21.79 -19.83 -6.21
C VAL A 56 -20.79 -18.84 -5.62
N TYR A 57 -19.75 -19.32 -4.97
CA TYR A 57 -18.75 -18.47 -4.27
C TYR A 57 -17.65 -17.96 -5.19
N GLY A 58 -17.43 -18.60 -6.34
CA GLY A 58 -16.42 -18.19 -7.31
C GLY A 58 -16.87 -17.14 -8.34
N GLY A 59 -18.17 -16.74 -8.29
CA GLY A 59 -18.69 -15.66 -9.14
C GLY A 59 -19.36 -16.13 -10.44
N GLU A 60 -19.67 -17.42 -10.59
CA GLU A 60 -20.39 -17.98 -11.75
C GLU A 60 -21.69 -18.72 -11.32
N PRO A 61 -22.58 -18.11 -10.53
CA PRO A 61 -23.74 -18.79 -9.93
C PRO A 61 -24.71 -19.37 -10.96
N ALA A 62 -24.74 -18.87 -12.19
CA ALA A 62 -25.59 -19.43 -13.24
C ALA A 62 -25.24 -20.91 -13.57
N LYS A 63 -23.96 -21.29 -13.47
CA LYS A 63 -23.51 -22.68 -13.69
C LYS A 63 -23.99 -23.62 -12.59
N SER A 64 -24.18 -23.11 -11.37
CA SER A 64 -24.63 -23.91 -10.24
C SER A 64 -26.05 -24.48 -10.43
N PHE A 65 -26.89 -23.82 -11.23
CA PHE A 65 -28.25 -24.32 -11.52
C PHE A 65 -28.21 -25.66 -12.27
N VAL A 66 -27.24 -25.84 -13.15
CA VAL A 66 -27.05 -27.07 -13.94
C VAL A 66 -26.60 -28.22 -13.05
N THR A 67 -25.55 -28.00 -12.25
CA THR A 67 -25.01 -29.04 -11.38
C THR A 67 -25.97 -29.43 -10.26
N PHE A 68 -26.66 -28.47 -9.66
CA PHE A 68 -27.70 -28.74 -8.68
C PHE A 68 -28.86 -29.52 -9.27
N SER A 69 -29.40 -29.09 -10.43
CA SER A 69 -30.53 -29.78 -11.08
C SER A 69 -30.19 -31.22 -11.47
N TRP A 70 -28.97 -31.48 -11.88
CA TRP A 70 -28.49 -32.82 -12.14
C TRP A 70 -28.45 -33.68 -10.86
N CYS A 71 -27.87 -33.15 -9.79
CA CYS A 71 -27.79 -33.87 -8.51
C CYS A 71 -29.20 -34.17 -7.95
N LEU A 72 -30.12 -33.19 -8.03
CA LEU A 72 -31.48 -33.37 -7.57
C LEU A 72 -32.24 -34.43 -8.38
N ALA A 73 -32.08 -34.40 -9.72
CA ALA A 73 -32.70 -35.39 -10.60
C ALA A 73 -32.14 -36.80 -10.40
N GLU A 74 -30.85 -36.91 -10.10
CA GLU A 74 -30.21 -38.20 -9.81
C GLU A 74 -30.69 -38.77 -8.47
N PHE A 75 -30.77 -37.90 -7.45
CA PHE A 75 -31.30 -38.22 -6.14
C PHE A 75 -32.75 -38.71 -6.19
N ASP A 76 -33.60 -38.07 -6.97
CA ASP A 76 -35.02 -38.41 -7.06
C ASP A 76 -35.30 -39.67 -7.96
N ARG A 77 -34.49 -39.87 -9.00
CA ARG A 77 -34.73 -40.94 -10.00
C ARG A 77 -34.33 -42.33 -9.55
N ASP A 78 -33.19 -42.42 -8.89
CA ASP A 78 -32.54 -43.70 -8.54
C ASP A 78 -31.78 -43.55 -7.18
N PRO A 79 -32.52 -43.47 -6.06
CA PRO A 79 -31.91 -43.32 -4.76
C PRO A 79 -30.90 -44.44 -4.46
N GLN A 80 -29.64 -44.03 -4.17
CA GLN A 80 -28.55 -44.93 -3.81
C GLN A 80 -28.16 -44.73 -2.35
N PRO A 81 -27.53 -45.70 -1.67
CA PRO A 81 -27.14 -45.56 -0.26
C PRO A 81 -26.21 -44.38 0.01
N TYR A 82 -25.37 -43.97 -0.95
CA TYR A 82 -24.50 -42.81 -0.80
C TYR A 82 -25.28 -41.50 -0.78
N HIS A 83 -26.45 -41.41 -1.41
CA HIS A 83 -27.27 -40.21 -1.40
C HIS A 83 -27.71 -39.80 0.01
N GLU A 84 -27.94 -40.78 0.91
CA GLU A 84 -28.29 -40.49 2.29
C GLU A 84 -27.17 -39.72 3.01
N ARG A 85 -25.91 -40.03 2.70
CA ARG A 85 -24.73 -39.33 3.25
C ARG A 85 -24.65 -37.86 2.82
N TYR A 86 -25.09 -37.57 1.62
CA TYR A 86 -25.01 -36.22 1.04
C TYR A 86 -26.36 -35.48 1.00
N ALA A 87 -27.45 -36.07 1.51
CA ALA A 87 -28.79 -35.49 1.52
C ALA A 87 -28.82 -34.12 2.20
N HIS A 88 -28.14 -33.98 3.34
CA HIS A 88 -28.05 -32.71 4.05
C HIS A 88 -27.44 -31.60 3.16
N GLN A 89 -26.35 -31.87 2.47
CA GLN A 89 -25.70 -30.89 1.58
C GLN A 89 -26.56 -30.56 0.38
N LEU A 90 -27.23 -31.55 -0.23
CA LEU A 90 -28.15 -31.32 -1.33
C LEU A 90 -29.33 -30.42 -0.92
N LEU A 91 -29.93 -30.70 0.26
CA LEU A 91 -31.00 -29.87 0.81
C LEU A 91 -30.51 -28.46 1.17
N TRP A 92 -29.24 -28.35 1.62
CA TRP A 92 -28.60 -27.05 1.85
C TRP A 92 -28.51 -26.22 0.59
N HIS A 93 -28.20 -26.81 -0.55
CA HIS A 93 -28.04 -26.11 -1.83
C HIS A 93 -29.32 -25.45 -2.35
N PHE A 94 -30.53 -25.88 -1.91
CA PHE A 94 -31.78 -25.16 -2.23
C PHE A 94 -31.70 -23.66 -1.91
N LYS A 95 -31.03 -23.32 -0.82
CA LYS A 95 -30.84 -21.92 -0.41
C LYS A 95 -30.07 -21.12 -1.46
N TYR A 96 -29.00 -21.69 -2.00
CA TYR A 96 -28.24 -21.07 -3.09
C TYR A 96 -29.08 -20.88 -4.34
N MET A 97 -29.93 -21.87 -4.65
CA MET A 97 -30.79 -21.81 -5.83
C MET A 97 -31.81 -20.70 -5.73
N VAL A 98 -32.56 -20.63 -4.64
CA VAL A 98 -33.59 -19.56 -4.47
C VAL A 98 -32.95 -18.18 -4.55
N THR A 99 -31.86 -17.95 -3.79
CA THR A 99 -31.13 -16.67 -3.81
C THR A 99 -30.57 -16.37 -5.20
N GLY A 100 -30.00 -17.36 -5.87
CA GLY A 100 -29.46 -17.23 -7.23
C GLY A 100 -30.52 -16.86 -8.25
N LEU A 101 -31.66 -17.57 -8.25
CA LEU A 101 -32.75 -17.36 -9.23
C LEU A 101 -33.33 -15.94 -9.17
N LEU A 102 -33.38 -15.30 -7.98
CA LEU A 102 -33.82 -13.92 -7.83
C LEU A 102 -32.92 -12.90 -8.55
N ARG A 103 -31.65 -13.21 -8.70
CA ARG A 103 -30.63 -12.32 -9.29
C ARG A 103 -30.62 -12.26 -10.83
N PHE A 104 -31.47 -13.08 -11.51
CA PHE A 104 -31.52 -13.17 -12.97
C PHE A 104 -32.93 -12.83 -13.47
N PRO A 105 -33.13 -11.71 -14.18
CA PRO A 105 -34.47 -11.31 -14.67
C PRO A 105 -34.99 -12.19 -15.80
N GLU A 106 -34.14 -13.01 -16.43
CA GLU A 106 -34.52 -13.99 -17.46
C GLU A 106 -35.27 -15.19 -16.89
N ILE A 107 -35.12 -15.44 -15.57
CA ILE A 107 -35.74 -16.58 -14.92
C ILE A 107 -37.12 -16.15 -14.42
N PRO A 108 -38.20 -16.78 -14.89
CA PRO A 108 -39.54 -16.46 -14.41
C PRO A 108 -39.67 -16.63 -12.89
N LEU A 109 -40.38 -15.73 -12.25
CA LEU A 109 -40.56 -15.74 -10.79
C LEU A 109 -41.29 -16.99 -10.28
N ASP A 110 -42.20 -17.56 -11.06
CA ASP A 110 -42.88 -18.82 -10.76
C ASP A 110 -41.89 -20.01 -10.63
N ARG A 111 -40.77 -20.00 -11.37
CA ARG A 111 -39.73 -21.00 -11.20
C ARG A 111 -39.02 -20.87 -9.87
N ALA A 112 -38.70 -19.65 -9.45
CA ALA A 112 -38.12 -19.40 -8.13
C ALA A 112 -39.05 -19.84 -7.00
N ASN A 113 -40.35 -19.54 -7.13
CA ASN A 113 -41.39 -20.03 -6.21
C ASN A 113 -41.54 -21.55 -6.20
N ALA A 114 -41.50 -22.19 -7.36
CA ALA A 114 -41.57 -23.65 -7.45
C ALA A 114 -40.40 -24.34 -6.74
N VAL A 115 -39.16 -23.80 -6.88
CA VAL A 115 -37.98 -24.32 -6.16
C VAL A 115 -38.13 -24.13 -4.66
N LEU A 116 -38.70 -22.99 -4.24
CA LEU A 116 -38.95 -22.70 -2.82
C LEU A 116 -40.07 -23.59 -2.23
N ASP A 117 -41.10 -23.88 -3.01
CA ASP A 117 -42.18 -24.82 -2.64
C ASP A 117 -41.64 -26.26 -2.52
N ASP A 118 -40.76 -26.69 -3.43
CA ASP A 118 -40.09 -28.00 -3.35
C ASP A 118 -39.16 -28.07 -2.13
N MET A 119 -38.39 -26.99 -1.83
CA MET A 119 -37.60 -26.89 -0.63
C MET A 119 -38.47 -27.07 0.63
N GLU A 120 -39.62 -26.35 0.70
CA GLU A 120 -40.53 -26.40 1.81
C GLU A 120 -41.13 -27.82 2.00
N ARG A 121 -41.53 -28.46 0.88
CA ARG A 121 -42.05 -29.83 0.88
C ARG A 121 -41.03 -30.81 1.46
N ARG A 122 -39.78 -30.79 0.95
CA ARG A 122 -38.70 -31.70 1.35
C ARG A 122 -38.30 -31.48 2.81
N TYR A 123 -38.26 -30.23 3.26
CA TYR A 123 -37.96 -29.91 4.66
C TYR A 123 -39.06 -30.42 5.60
N ARG A 124 -40.34 -30.34 5.23
CA ARG A 124 -41.42 -30.93 6.00
C ARG A 124 -41.37 -32.44 6.02
N GLU A 125 -41.15 -33.10 4.87
CA GLU A 125 -41.04 -34.53 4.75
C GLU A 125 -39.86 -35.08 5.58
N GLY A 126 -38.74 -34.37 5.61
CA GLY A 126 -37.57 -34.71 6.44
C GLY A 126 -37.69 -34.32 7.93
N GLY A 127 -38.77 -33.67 8.36
CA GLY A 127 -38.95 -33.22 9.74
C GLY A 127 -38.02 -32.05 10.14
N HIS A 128 -37.53 -31.30 9.15
CA HIS A 128 -36.64 -30.17 9.37
C HIS A 128 -37.38 -28.87 9.67
N SER A 129 -36.64 -27.92 10.28
CA SER A 129 -37.13 -26.59 10.52
C SER A 129 -37.45 -25.84 9.22
N LEU A 130 -38.53 -25.07 9.20
CA LEU A 130 -38.85 -24.18 8.07
C LEU A 130 -38.20 -22.79 8.21
N GLN A 131 -37.30 -22.60 9.15
CA GLN A 131 -36.63 -21.31 9.39
C GLN A 131 -35.96 -20.76 8.12
N ALA A 132 -35.19 -21.58 7.40
CA ALA A 132 -34.59 -21.20 6.14
C ALA A 132 -35.61 -20.95 5.01
N VAL A 133 -36.72 -21.70 4.97
CA VAL A 133 -37.82 -21.47 4.05
C VAL A 133 -38.45 -20.09 4.27
N HIS A 134 -38.70 -19.73 5.52
CA HIS A 134 -39.26 -18.42 5.85
C HIS A 134 -38.32 -17.29 5.49
N LYS A 135 -37.00 -17.46 5.69
CA LYS A 135 -35.97 -16.51 5.20
C LYS A 135 -36.08 -16.29 3.70
N HIS A 136 -36.17 -17.36 2.91
CA HIS A 136 -36.17 -17.23 1.46
C HIS A 136 -37.49 -16.70 0.92
N ARG A 137 -38.63 -16.98 1.59
CA ARG A 137 -39.92 -16.30 1.31
C ARG A 137 -39.87 -14.82 1.64
N PHE A 138 -39.16 -14.44 2.73
CA PHE A 138 -38.85 -13.05 3.03
C PHE A 138 -38.04 -12.40 1.89
N GLN A 139 -36.99 -13.02 1.42
CA GLN A 139 -36.16 -12.48 0.35
C GLN A 139 -36.91 -12.28 -0.97
N VAL A 140 -37.85 -13.20 -1.30
CA VAL A 140 -38.73 -13.03 -2.46
C VAL A 140 -39.66 -11.80 -2.27
N ALA A 141 -40.30 -11.67 -1.12
CA ALA A 141 -41.18 -10.54 -0.86
C ALA A 141 -40.45 -9.20 -0.85
N ASP A 142 -39.29 -9.16 -0.24
CA ASP A 142 -38.41 -7.97 -0.19
C ASP A 142 -37.96 -7.57 -1.60
N HIS A 143 -37.56 -8.55 -2.42
CA HIS A 143 -37.14 -8.31 -3.82
C HIS A 143 -38.29 -7.75 -4.70
N LEU A 144 -39.52 -8.09 -4.39
CA LEU A 144 -40.72 -7.57 -5.07
C LEU A 144 -41.18 -6.21 -4.55
N GLY A 145 -40.64 -5.76 -3.41
CA GLY A 145 -41.09 -4.55 -2.71
C GLY A 145 -42.43 -4.73 -1.97
N ASP A 146 -42.85 -5.96 -1.72
CA ASP A 146 -44.04 -6.27 -0.92
C ASP A 146 -43.71 -6.16 0.58
N ALA A 147 -43.82 -4.95 1.12
CA ALA A 147 -43.44 -4.65 2.49
C ALA A 147 -44.27 -5.44 3.54
N ASP A 148 -45.53 -5.72 3.26
CA ASP A 148 -46.42 -6.45 4.19
C ASP A 148 -46.04 -7.93 4.25
N ALA A 149 -45.83 -8.55 3.09
CA ALA A 149 -45.33 -9.93 2.99
C ALA A 149 -43.92 -10.07 3.55
N ALA A 150 -43.03 -9.14 3.26
CA ALA A 150 -41.66 -9.12 3.79
C ALA A 150 -41.67 -9.05 5.34
N ALA A 151 -42.44 -8.14 5.92
CA ALA A 151 -42.58 -8.03 7.37
C ALA A 151 -43.21 -9.29 8.00
N HIS A 152 -44.15 -9.94 7.31
CA HIS A 152 -44.76 -11.18 7.76
C HIS A 152 -43.74 -12.32 7.82
N TRP A 153 -43.02 -12.57 6.71
CA TRP A 153 -42.05 -13.63 6.62
C TRP A 153 -40.81 -13.38 7.48
N TYR A 154 -40.40 -12.14 7.66
CA TYR A 154 -39.33 -11.74 8.57
C TYR A 154 -39.63 -12.15 10.01
N ARG A 155 -40.87 -11.90 10.50
CA ARG A 155 -41.28 -12.33 11.84
C ARG A 155 -41.27 -13.86 11.97
N LEU A 156 -41.78 -14.58 10.97
CA LEU A 156 -41.78 -16.05 11.00
C LEU A 156 -40.33 -16.58 11.00
N TRP A 157 -39.47 -16.01 10.18
CA TRP A 157 -38.05 -16.38 10.15
C TRP A 157 -37.40 -16.19 11.53
N GLN A 158 -37.62 -15.09 12.19
CA GLN A 158 -37.03 -14.81 13.51
C GLN A 158 -37.59 -15.75 14.62
N THR A 159 -38.87 -16.15 14.55
CA THR A 159 -39.53 -16.90 15.60
C THR A 159 -39.50 -18.41 15.39
N THR A 160 -39.20 -18.91 14.22
CA THR A 160 -39.08 -20.34 13.94
C THR A 160 -37.75 -20.88 14.48
N PRO A 161 -37.82 -21.95 15.30
CA PRO A 161 -36.59 -22.57 15.84
C PRO A 161 -35.63 -23.00 14.76
N ARG A 162 -34.32 -22.81 14.97
CA ARG A 162 -33.25 -23.24 14.06
C ARG A 162 -32.99 -24.74 14.21
N ASP A 163 -32.53 -25.35 13.10
CA ASP A 163 -31.94 -26.68 13.07
C ASP A 163 -30.70 -26.74 12.17
N GLN A 164 -30.23 -27.93 11.82
CA GLN A 164 -29.06 -28.14 10.99
C GLN A 164 -29.21 -27.63 9.55
N LEU A 165 -30.45 -27.58 9.01
CA LEU A 165 -30.77 -27.03 7.69
C LEU A 165 -31.19 -25.56 7.72
N SER A 166 -31.25 -24.91 8.88
CA SER A 166 -31.29 -23.45 8.97
C SER A 166 -30.09 -22.85 8.28
N ASP A 167 -30.20 -21.59 7.84
CA ASP A 167 -29.07 -20.95 7.15
C ASP A 167 -27.88 -20.71 8.09
N CYS A 168 -26.75 -20.27 7.54
CA CYS A 168 -25.55 -20.01 8.34
C CYS A 168 -25.84 -19.08 9.51
N ALA A 169 -25.46 -19.48 10.73
CA ALA A 169 -25.69 -18.68 11.93
C ALA A 169 -24.93 -17.32 11.90
N GLY A 170 -23.82 -17.25 11.17
CA GLY A 170 -23.06 -16.02 10.95
C GLY A 170 -23.66 -15.11 9.87
N CYS A 171 -24.34 -15.69 8.85
CA CYS A 171 -24.88 -14.94 7.72
C CYS A 171 -26.34 -14.48 7.92
N ASP A 172 -27.14 -15.19 8.72
CA ASP A 172 -28.49 -14.77 9.03
C ASP A 172 -28.57 -13.34 9.62
N PRO A 173 -27.71 -12.95 10.59
CA PRO A 173 -27.67 -11.59 11.10
C PRO A 173 -27.39 -10.54 10.02
N THR A 174 -26.56 -10.83 9.03
CA THR A 174 -26.25 -9.89 7.93
C THR A 174 -27.50 -9.52 7.14
N THR A 175 -28.27 -10.52 6.71
CA THR A 175 -29.53 -10.28 5.97
C THR A 175 -30.55 -9.52 6.84
N GLN A 176 -30.60 -9.81 8.14
CA GLN A 176 -31.47 -9.08 9.06
C GLN A 176 -31.02 -7.63 9.25
N VAL A 177 -29.71 -7.39 9.37
CA VAL A 177 -29.13 -6.04 9.46
C VAL A 177 -29.45 -5.22 8.22
N GLN A 178 -29.33 -5.80 7.03
CA GLN A 178 -29.68 -5.15 5.77
C GLN A 178 -31.14 -4.71 5.77
N TYR A 179 -32.07 -5.61 6.10
CA TYR A 179 -33.51 -5.29 6.19
C TYR A 179 -33.83 -4.21 7.23
N LEU A 180 -33.20 -4.28 8.40
CA LEU A 180 -33.33 -3.25 9.44
C LEU A 180 -32.81 -1.90 8.98
N ALA A 181 -31.68 -1.88 8.26
CA ALA A 181 -31.12 -0.67 7.68
C ALA A 181 -32.04 -0.06 6.62
N ASP A 182 -32.55 -0.87 5.68
CA ASP A 182 -33.45 -0.43 4.62
C ASP A 182 -34.80 0.08 5.15
N THR A 183 -35.24 -0.42 6.32
CA THR A 183 -36.44 0.05 7.03
C THR A 183 -36.16 1.16 8.04
N GLY A 184 -34.98 1.73 8.10
CA GLY A 184 -34.61 2.85 8.98
C GLY A 184 -34.36 2.46 10.44
N ARG A 185 -34.31 1.18 10.76
CA ARG A 185 -34.14 0.65 12.14
C ARG A 185 -32.63 0.48 12.46
N HIS A 186 -31.85 1.51 12.22
CA HIS A 186 -30.38 1.46 12.26
C HIS A 186 -29.80 1.06 13.63
N ALA A 187 -30.40 1.54 14.73
CA ALA A 187 -29.92 1.19 16.08
C ALA A 187 -30.12 -0.32 16.39
N GLU A 188 -31.21 -0.91 15.91
CA GLU A 188 -31.45 -2.35 16.05
C GLU A 188 -30.52 -3.16 15.16
N ALA A 189 -30.23 -2.66 13.95
CA ALA A 189 -29.26 -3.27 13.05
C ALA A 189 -27.87 -3.39 13.70
N VAL A 190 -27.39 -2.30 14.33
CA VAL A 190 -26.09 -2.30 15.01
C VAL A 190 -26.08 -3.27 16.20
N ALA A 191 -27.13 -3.29 17.01
CA ALA A 191 -27.23 -4.20 18.16
C ALA A 191 -27.27 -5.68 17.73
N LEU A 192 -27.95 -5.99 16.64
CA LEU A 192 -28.06 -7.35 16.11
C LEU A 192 -26.72 -7.90 15.59
N ALA A 193 -25.86 -7.05 15.10
CA ALA A 193 -24.55 -7.44 14.53
C ALA A 193 -23.50 -7.85 15.58
N GLU A 194 -23.68 -7.46 16.84
CA GLU A 194 -22.67 -7.62 17.90
C GLU A 194 -22.13 -9.06 18.07
N PRO A 195 -22.93 -10.13 18.04
CA PRO A 195 -22.40 -11.50 18.16
C PRO A 195 -21.44 -11.91 17.04
N VAL A 196 -21.67 -11.42 15.82
CA VAL A 196 -20.80 -11.67 14.65
C VAL A 196 -19.52 -10.87 14.78
N LEU A 197 -19.61 -9.59 15.12
CA LEU A 197 -18.46 -8.71 15.34
C LEU A 197 -17.55 -9.19 16.48
N ALA A 198 -18.14 -9.82 17.51
CA ALA A 198 -17.40 -10.43 18.61
C ALA A 198 -16.73 -11.78 18.25
N GLY A 199 -16.81 -12.23 16.98
CA GLY A 199 -16.26 -13.50 16.52
C GLY A 199 -16.94 -14.75 17.06
N ARG A 200 -18.09 -14.60 17.74
CA ARG A 200 -18.86 -15.74 18.28
C ARG A 200 -19.61 -16.52 17.19
N LEU A 201 -19.85 -15.87 16.05
CA LEU A 201 -20.49 -16.45 14.87
C LEU A 201 -19.60 -16.11 13.67
N SER A 202 -18.97 -17.11 13.09
CA SER A 202 -18.03 -16.94 11.97
C SER A 202 -18.35 -17.91 10.84
N CYS A 203 -18.00 -17.51 9.61
CA CYS A 203 -17.99 -18.34 8.41
C CYS A 203 -17.11 -17.65 7.35
N THR A 204 -17.00 -18.22 6.16
CA THR A 204 -16.23 -17.66 5.04
C THR A 204 -16.67 -16.24 4.65
N GLU A 205 -17.96 -15.91 4.78
CA GLU A 205 -18.55 -14.60 4.48
C GLU A 205 -18.39 -13.57 5.61
N GLN A 206 -17.89 -13.96 6.77
CA GLN A 206 -17.79 -13.08 7.92
C GLN A 206 -16.34 -12.84 8.32
N PRO A 207 -15.99 -11.61 8.74
CA PRO A 207 -16.85 -10.47 9.10
C PRO A 207 -17.19 -9.50 7.95
N GLN A 208 -16.69 -9.71 6.71
CA GLN A 208 -16.80 -8.72 5.63
C GLN A 208 -18.26 -8.40 5.27
N ALA A 209 -19.14 -9.39 5.23
CA ALA A 209 -20.53 -9.18 4.88
C ALA A 209 -21.29 -8.35 5.93
N ILE A 210 -21.11 -8.64 7.23
CA ILE A 210 -21.77 -7.87 8.30
C ILE A 210 -21.22 -6.45 8.39
N LEU A 211 -19.90 -6.26 8.19
CA LEU A 211 -19.29 -4.93 8.19
C LEU A 211 -19.80 -4.07 7.03
N THR A 212 -19.98 -4.66 5.84
CA THR A 212 -20.61 -3.98 4.69
C THR A 212 -22.05 -3.58 4.99
N ALA A 213 -22.84 -4.48 5.59
CA ALA A 213 -24.22 -4.18 5.96
C ALA A 213 -24.35 -3.07 7.03
N LEU A 214 -23.31 -2.86 7.83
CA LEU A 214 -23.27 -1.86 8.89
C LEU A 214 -22.80 -0.47 8.45
N LEU A 215 -22.32 -0.26 7.25
CA LEU A 215 -21.78 1.02 6.78
C LEU A 215 -22.76 2.18 7.02
N LEU A 216 -23.98 2.06 6.51
CA LEU A 216 -25.03 3.08 6.68
C LEU A 216 -25.61 3.10 8.10
N PRO A 217 -25.94 1.97 8.75
CA PRO A 217 -26.33 1.96 10.15
C PRO A 217 -25.38 2.69 11.10
N TYR A 218 -24.06 2.55 10.92
CA TYR A 218 -23.09 3.30 11.72
C TYR A 218 -23.17 4.80 11.48
N LEU A 219 -23.29 5.24 10.23
CA LEU A 219 -23.44 6.67 9.91
C LEU A 219 -24.71 7.25 10.55
N HIS A 220 -25.86 6.58 10.40
CA HIS A 220 -27.14 7.03 10.92
C HIS A 220 -27.25 6.96 12.45
N THR A 221 -26.37 6.21 13.11
CA THR A 221 -26.31 6.15 14.58
C THR A 221 -25.18 7.01 15.17
N GLY A 222 -24.56 7.90 14.36
CA GLY A 222 -23.52 8.82 14.82
C GLY A 222 -22.19 8.14 15.15
N ARG A 223 -21.86 7.06 14.44
CA ARG A 223 -20.62 6.27 14.61
C ARG A 223 -19.75 6.30 13.36
N PRO A 224 -19.34 7.49 12.88
CA PRO A 224 -18.62 7.62 11.60
C PRO A 224 -17.26 6.91 11.60
N GLU A 225 -16.55 6.85 12.72
CA GLU A 225 -15.27 6.15 12.82
C GLU A 225 -15.46 4.63 12.65
N GLN A 226 -16.51 4.05 13.24
CA GLN A 226 -16.81 2.63 13.06
C GLN A 226 -17.23 2.33 11.61
N ALA A 227 -17.96 3.24 10.95
CA ALA A 227 -18.30 3.13 9.53
C ALA A 227 -17.06 3.14 8.65
N ARG A 228 -16.11 4.05 8.91
CA ARG A 228 -14.81 4.12 8.22
C ARG A 228 -14.02 2.82 8.37
N ASP A 229 -13.88 2.34 9.61
CA ASP A 229 -13.07 1.14 9.88
C ASP A 229 -13.73 -0.12 9.29
N ALA A 230 -15.07 -0.21 9.33
CA ALA A 230 -15.84 -1.26 8.68
C ALA A 230 -15.66 -1.23 7.15
N HIS A 231 -15.68 -0.04 6.52
CA HIS A 231 -15.42 0.12 5.10
C HIS A 231 -14.03 -0.43 4.73
N ARG A 232 -12.99 -0.03 5.46
CA ARG A 232 -11.61 -0.44 5.19
C ARG A 232 -11.42 -1.94 5.33
N GLU A 233 -11.89 -2.52 6.42
CA GLU A 233 -11.72 -3.94 6.69
C GLU A 233 -12.51 -4.80 5.70
N ALA A 234 -13.79 -4.49 5.48
CA ALA A 234 -14.62 -5.27 4.58
C ALA A 234 -14.17 -5.16 3.12
N TYR A 235 -13.97 -3.94 2.61
CA TYR A 235 -13.55 -3.74 1.21
C TYR A 235 -12.24 -4.45 0.90
N ARG A 236 -11.28 -4.47 1.81
CA ARG A 236 -10.01 -5.17 1.62
C ARG A 236 -10.22 -6.67 1.37
N ARG A 237 -11.16 -7.29 2.08
CA ARG A 237 -11.47 -8.72 1.94
C ARG A 237 -12.29 -9.02 0.67
N LEU A 238 -13.18 -8.11 0.29
CA LEU A 238 -14.12 -8.30 -0.83
C LEU A 238 -13.49 -8.04 -2.21
N ARG A 239 -12.54 -7.12 -2.31
CA ARG A 239 -12.03 -6.57 -3.58
C ARG A 239 -11.34 -7.58 -4.51
N GLY A 240 -11.00 -8.77 -4.04
CA GLY A 240 -10.33 -9.83 -4.82
C GLY A 240 -11.28 -10.85 -5.42
N ASN A 241 -12.55 -10.89 -5.02
CA ASN A 241 -13.48 -11.91 -5.43
C ASN A 241 -14.65 -11.32 -6.23
N LEU A 242 -14.81 -11.78 -7.47
CA LEU A 242 -15.86 -11.34 -8.39
C LEU A 242 -17.27 -11.55 -7.83
N SER A 243 -17.50 -12.59 -6.99
CA SER A 243 -18.81 -12.87 -6.39
C SER A 243 -19.32 -11.71 -5.54
N ASP A 244 -18.39 -10.87 -5.03
CA ASP A 244 -18.66 -9.79 -4.09
C ASP A 244 -18.98 -8.44 -4.78
N LEU A 245 -19.15 -8.42 -6.11
CA LEU A 245 -19.42 -7.21 -6.89
C LEU A 245 -20.61 -6.39 -6.35
N TRP A 246 -21.63 -7.05 -5.80
CA TRP A 246 -22.75 -6.39 -5.14
C TRP A 246 -22.28 -5.57 -3.92
N ASP A 247 -21.52 -6.18 -3.04
CA ASP A 247 -21.02 -5.54 -1.82
C ASP A 247 -20.02 -4.45 -2.13
N ILE A 248 -19.19 -4.61 -3.16
CA ILE A 248 -18.32 -3.55 -3.68
C ILE A 248 -19.16 -2.33 -4.11
N GLY A 249 -20.32 -2.53 -4.73
CA GLY A 249 -21.30 -1.46 -5.00
C GLY A 249 -21.72 -0.70 -3.73
N ASN A 250 -21.94 -1.39 -2.62
CA ASN A 250 -22.26 -0.76 -1.32
C ASN A 250 -21.10 0.12 -0.81
N HIS A 251 -19.86 -0.29 -1.04
CA HIS A 251 -18.69 0.52 -0.68
C HIS A 251 -18.54 1.77 -1.57
N VAL A 252 -18.90 1.69 -2.86
CA VAL A 252 -18.97 2.86 -3.75
C VAL A 252 -20.04 3.83 -3.25
N GLU A 253 -21.25 3.34 -2.93
CA GLU A 253 -22.32 4.15 -2.37
C GLU A 253 -21.90 4.83 -1.07
N PHE A 254 -21.27 4.09 -0.15
CA PHE A 254 -20.74 4.63 1.09
C PHE A 254 -19.75 5.78 0.87
N CYS A 255 -18.78 5.62 -0.03
CA CYS A 255 -17.82 6.66 -0.37
C CYS A 255 -18.53 7.90 -0.95
N THR A 256 -19.52 7.72 -1.82
CA THR A 256 -20.32 8.82 -2.39
C THR A 256 -21.08 9.57 -1.29
N LEU A 257 -21.75 8.86 -0.41
CA LEU A 257 -22.56 9.43 0.68
C LEU A 257 -21.72 10.16 1.75
N THR A 258 -20.46 9.76 1.91
CA THR A 258 -19.51 10.36 2.87
C THR A 258 -18.59 11.42 2.26
N GLY A 259 -18.83 11.82 1.00
CA GLY A 259 -18.05 12.84 0.31
C GLY A 259 -16.65 12.41 -0.10
N ASN A 260 -16.40 11.12 -0.22
CA ASN A 260 -15.13 10.55 -0.64
C ASN A 260 -15.15 10.24 -2.15
N ASP A 261 -15.46 11.26 -2.97
CA ASP A 261 -15.68 11.10 -4.41
C ASP A 261 -14.47 10.47 -5.13
N ALA A 262 -13.25 10.88 -4.79
CA ALA A 262 -12.03 10.32 -5.38
C ALA A 262 -11.89 8.82 -5.10
N ARG A 263 -12.17 8.39 -3.87
CA ARG A 263 -12.14 6.97 -3.50
C ARG A 263 -13.25 6.17 -4.17
N ALA A 264 -14.43 6.75 -4.30
CA ALA A 264 -15.54 6.11 -5.02
C ALA A 264 -15.16 5.85 -6.49
N VAL A 265 -14.57 6.85 -7.17
CA VAL A 265 -14.09 6.72 -8.55
C VAL A 265 -13.00 5.66 -8.69
N GLU A 266 -12.05 5.63 -7.77
CA GLU A 266 -10.97 4.62 -7.74
C GLU A 266 -11.52 3.19 -7.61
N ILE A 267 -12.51 2.97 -6.72
CA ILE A 267 -13.16 1.67 -6.57
C ILE A 267 -13.89 1.30 -7.86
N VAL A 268 -14.58 2.25 -8.49
CA VAL A 268 -15.25 2.01 -9.78
C VAL A 268 -14.22 1.65 -10.85
N GLU A 269 -13.13 2.41 -11.00
CA GLU A 269 -12.08 2.14 -11.98
C GLU A 269 -11.48 0.74 -11.79
N ARG A 270 -11.19 0.34 -10.57
CA ARG A 270 -10.61 -0.96 -10.22
C ARG A 270 -11.48 -2.14 -10.65
N HIS A 271 -12.79 -2.03 -10.51
CA HIS A 271 -13.74 -3.12 -10.75
C HIS A 271 -14.58 -2.96 -12.00
N LEU A 272 -14.32 -1.96 -12.82
CA LEU A 272 -15.11 -1.64 -14.01
C LEU A 272 -15.18 -2.80 -15.02
N ASP A 273 -14.07 -3.52 -15.19
CA ASP A 273 -13.99 -4.69 -16.07
C ASP A 273 -14.79 -5.90 -15.56
N TRP A 274 -15.18 -5.91 -14.29
CA TRP A 274 -16.03 -6.96 -13.74
C TRP A 274 -17.48 -6.90 -14.26
N LEU A 275 -17.93 -5.75 -14.74
CA LEU A 275 -19.24 -5.64 -15.39
C LEU A 275 -19.36 -6.52 -16.64
N ASP A 276 -18.27 -6.73 -17.37
CA ASP A 276 -18.27 -7.56 -18.58
C ASP A 276 -18.47 -9.06 -18.25
N ARG A 277 -18.25 -9.46 -17.01
CA ARG A 277 -18.39 -10.83 -16.49
C ARG A 277 -19.07 -10.86 -15.12
N ALA A 278 -19.99 -9.93 -14.87
CA ALA A 278 -20.66 -9.81 -13.60
C ALA A 278 -21.30 -11.13 -13.14
N PRO A 279 -21.27 -11.48 -11.86
CA PRO A 279 -21.77 -12.76 -11.36
C PRO A 279 -23.28 -12.89 -11.57
N SER A 280 -23.99 -11.76 -11.66
CA SER A 280 -25.41 -11.74 -11.99
C SER A 280 -25.83 -10.36 -12.53
N PRO A 281 -26.95 -10.31 -13.28
CA PRO A 281 -27.56 -9.05 -13.69
C PRO A 281 -27.92 -8.12 -12.51
N ALA A 282 -28.31 -8.66 -11.35
CA ALA A 282 -28.58 -7.86 -10.15
C ALA A 282 -27.31 -7.19 -9.62
N ALA A 283 -26.18 -7.90 -9.57
CA ALA A 283 -24.91 -7.32 -9.15
C ALA A 283 -24.42 -6.25 -10.13
N ALA A 284 -24.53 -6.51 -11.45
CA ALA A 284 -24.22 -5.52 -12.47
C ALA A 284 -25.09 -4.26 -12.35
N MET A 285 -26.40 -4.44 -12.13
CA MET A 285 -27.36 -3.34 -11.97
C MET A 285 -26.99 -2.44 -10.79
N HIS A 286 -26.70 -3.04 -9.62
CA HIS A 286 -26.34 -2.31 -8.42
C HIS A 286 -25.01 -1.57 -8.56
N PHE A 287 -23.96 -2.28 -8.98
CA PHE A 287 -22.64 -1.65 -9.17
C PHE A 287 -22.67 -0.54 -10.23
N ALA A 288 -23.40 -0.73 -11.33
CA ALA A 288 -23.55 0.31 -12.35
C ALA A 288 -24.29 1.54 -11.80
N ALA A 289 -25.31 1.38 -10.96
CA ALA A 289 -26.04 2.51 -10.38
C ALA A 289 -25.18 3.32 -9.42
N THR A 290 -24.50 2.65 -8.50
CA THR A 290 -23.61 3.30 -7.51
C THR A 290 -22.39 3.92 -8.18
N GLY A 291 -21.81 3.23 -9.17
CA GLY A 291 -20.72 3.76 -9.99
C GLY A 291 -21.12 5.00 -10.81
N ALA A 292 -22.31 5.00 -11.40
CA ALA A 292 -22.83 6.16 -12.11
C ALA A 292 -23.03 7.37 -11.18
N ALA A 293 -23.52 7.16 -9.97
CA ALA A 293 -23.66 8.21 -8.97
C ALA A 293 -22.31 8.82 -8.59
N ALA A 294 -21.29 8.00 -8.34
CA ALA A 294 -19.94 8.43 -8.04
C ALA A 294 -19.30 9.22 -9.19
N LEU A 295 -19.37 8.68 -10.42
CA LEU A 295 -18.76 9.32 -11.60
C LEU A 295 -19.39 10.65 -11.98
N ARG A 296 -20.69 10.86 -11.75
CA ARG A 296 -21.31 12.18 -11.96
C ARG A 296 -20.71 13.30 -11.11
N ARG A 297 -20.12 12.94 -9.97
CA ARG A 297 -19.46 13.86 -9.06
C ARG A 297 -17.99 14.07 -9.37
N ALA A 298 -17.43 13.25 -10.26
CA ALA A 298 -16.01 13.26 -10.62
C ALA A 298 -15.61 14.49 -11.49
N GLY A 299 -16.55 15.28 -11.99
CA GLY A 299 -16.28 16.46 -12.81
C GLY A 299 -15.65 16.11 -14.15
N GLU A 300 -14.53 16.75 -14.48
CA GLU A 300 -13.81 16.58 -15.73
C GLU A 300 -12.76 15.43 -15.70
N LEU A 301 -12.76 14.59 -14.66
CA LEU A 301 -11.83 13.46 -14.55
C LEU A 301 -12.05 12.43 -15.67
N THR A 302 -10.98 11.73 -16.02
CA THR A 302 -11.03 10.51 -16.84
C THR A 302 -10.85 9.27 -15.96
N VAL A 303 -11.36 8.15 -16.46
CA VAL A 303 -11.25 6.84 -15.81
C VAL A 303 -10.60 5.89 -16.81
N TYR A 304 -9.60 5.16 -16.36
CA TYR A 304 -8.94 4.17 -17.21
C TYR A 304 -9.79 2.90 -17.31
N ARG A 305 -10.15 2.53 -18.53
CA ARG A 305 -10.91 1.32 -18.82
C ARG A 305 -10.01 0.30 -19.51
N ARG A 306 -9.96 -0.89 -18.95
CA ARG A 306 -9.16 -1.99 -19.51
C ARG A 306 -9.77 -2.51 -20.82
N ALA A 307 -8.94 -3.15 -21.64
CA ALA A 307 -9.43 -3.83 -22.84
C ALA A 307 -10.38 -4.97 -22.48
N ALA A 308 -11.49 -5.11 -23.22
CA ALA A 308 -12.42 -6.24 -23.07
C ALA A 308 -13.09 -6.56 -24.41
N GLY A 309 -12.97 -7.80 -24.88
CA GLY A 309 -13.43 -8.20 -26.19
C GLY A 309 -12.81 -7.32 -27.29
N ASP A 310 -13.64 -6.71 -28.12
CA ASP A 310 -13.21 -5.80 -29.21
C ASP A 310 -12.96 -4.36 -28.72
N ARG A 311 -13.23 -4.06 -27.45
CA ARG A 311 -13.03 -2.74 -26.88
C ARG A 311 -11.56 -2.55 -26.47
N PRO A 312 -10.84 -1.55 -27.04
CA PRO A 312 -9.47 -1.25 -26.62
C PRO A 312 -9.43 -0.66 -25.21
N ALA A 313 -8.29 -0.79 -24.53
CA ALA A 313 -8.02 -0.05 -23.32
C ALA A 313 -7.83 1.44 -23.61
N GLY A 314 -8.22 2.30 -22.68
CA GLY A 314 -8.03 3.76 -22.81
C GLY A 314 -8.74 4.56 -21.73
N GLU A 315 -8.44 5.84 -21.71
CA GLU A 315 -9.09 6.83 -20.85
C GLU A 315 -10.48 7.16 -21.37
N VAL A 316 -11.47 7.19 -20.49
CA VAL A 316 -12.86 7.55 -20.78
C VAL A 316 -13.28 8.69 -19.86
N ALA A 317 -13.93 9.71 -20.39
CA ALA A 317 -14.47 10.79 -19.56
C ALA A 317 -15.48 10.22 -18.53
N ALA A 318 -15.32 10.62 -17.27
CA ALA A 318 -16.20 10.14 -16.18
C ALA A 318 -17.68 10.42 -16.47
N SER A 319 -18.01 11.57 -17.09
CA SER A 319 -19.37 11.92 -17.49
C SER A 319 -19.96 10.96 -18.55
N ALA A 320 -19.16 10.55 -19.53
CA ALA A 320 -19.59 9.60 -20.55
C ALA A 320 -19.82 8.21 -19.96
N LEU A 321 -18.90 7.77 -19.10
CA LEU A 321 -19.03 6.50 -18.39
C LEU A 321 -20.23 6.50 -17.43
N ALA A 322 -20.48 7.59 -16.71
CA ALA A 322 -21.65 7.74 -15.85
C ALA A 322 -22.96 7.60 -16.64
N ALA A 323 -23.03 8.13 -17.87
CA ALA A 323 -24.20 7.97 -18.73
C ALA A 323 -24.39 6.51 -19.18
N GLU A 324 -23.29 5.84 -19.55
CA GLU A 324 -23.30 4.41 -19.92
C GLU A 324 -23.78 3.53 -18.75
N LEU A 325 -23.21 3.72 -17.56
CA LEU A 325 -23.58 2.96 -16.37
C LEU A 325 -25.01 3.24 -15.92
N THR A 326 -25.50 4.50 -16.05
CA THR A 326 -26.89 4.84 -15.81
C THR A 326 -27.83 4.09 -16.75
N ALA A 327 -27.51 4.05 -18.04
CA ALA A 327 -28.31 3.31 -19.02
C ALA A 327 -28.33 1.80 -18.71
N THR A 328 -27.19 1.22 -18.34
CA THR A 328 -27.08 -0.19 -17.94
C THR A 328 -27.94 -0.50 -16.73
N ALA A 329 -27.80 0.28 -15.66
CA ALA A 329 -28.58 0.07 -14.44
C ALA A 329 -30.10 0.18 -14.69
N THR A 330 -30.53 1.21 -15.43
CA THR A 330 -31.94 1.44 -15.74
C THR A 330 -32.52 0.33 -16.62
N ALA A 331 -31.78 -0.13 -17.62
CA ALA A 331 -32.23 -1.21 -18.49
C ALA A 331 -32.40 -2.54 -17.75
N LEU A 332 -31.46 -2.86 -16.84
CA LEU A 332 -31.56 -4.06 -16.00
C LEU A 332 -32.71 -3.97 -15.01
N ALA A 333 -32.90 -2.83 -14.36
CA ALA A 333 -34.02 -2.60 -13.45
C ALA A 333 -35.37 -2.79 -14.15
N ALA A 334 -35.53 -2.22 -15.35
CA ALA A 334 -36.76 -2.41 -16.15
C ALA A 334 -37.02 -3.88 -16.50
N ARG A 335 -35.97 -4.69 -16.73
CA ARG A 335 -36.14 -6.15 -16.98
C ARG A 335 -36.60 -6.88 -15.73
N PHE A 336 -36.07 -6.52 -14.56
CA PHE A 336 -36.54 -7.05 -13.27
C PHE A 336 -38.01 -6.67 -13.02
N ASP A 337 -38.37 -5.40 -13.21
CA ASP A 337 -39.74 -4.93 -13.01
C ASP A 337 -40.72 -5.64 -13.95
N ALA A 338 -40.36 -5.81 -15.22
CA ALA A 338 -41.17 -6.55 -16.18
C ALA A 338 -41.40 -8.01 -15.74
N ARG A 339 -40.36 -8.68 -15.18
CA ARG A 339 -40.47 -10.03 -14.63
C ARG A 339 -41.36 -10.04 -13.35
N ASN A 340 -41.16 -9.05 -12.48
CA ASN A 340 -41.75 -9.02 -11.17
C ASN A 340 -43.21 -8.49 -11.17
N GLY A 341 -43.60 -7.74 -12.20
CA GLY A 341 -44.88 -7.06 -12.28
C GLY A 341 -44.98 -5.86 -11.34
N THR A 342 -43.88 -5.28 -10.92
CA THR A 342 -43.78 -4.11 -10.04
C THR A 342 -42.80 -3.08 -10.62
N SER A 343 -42.77 -1.84 -10.05
CA SER A 343 -41.76 -0.80 -10.39
C SER A 343 -40.62 -0.71 -9.35
N TYR A 344 -40.59 -1.64 -8.41
CA TYR A 344 -39.77 -1.53 -7.22
C TYR A 344 -38.26 -1.44 -7.52
N GLN A 345 -37.78 -2.27 -8.46
CA GLN A 345 -36.34 -2.26 -8.79
C GLN A 345 -35.92 -0.98 -9.50
N SER A 346 -36.73 -0.44 -10.40
CA SER A 346 -36.47 0.86 -11.02
C SER A 346 -36.50 2.01 -9.99
N GLU A 347 -37.42 2.00 -9.04
CA GLU A 347 -37.47 2.97 -7.95
C GLU A 347 -36.27 2.86 -7.00
N TRP A 348 -35.86 1.63 -6.71
CA TRP A 348 -34.69 1.34 -5.88
C TRP A 348 -33.40 1.86 -6.52
N ILE A 349 -33.20 1.62 -7.83
CA ILE A 349 -32.07 2.13 -8.62
C ILE A 349 -32.13 3.65 -8.74
N ALA A 350 -33.29 4.25 -8.96
CA ALA A 350 -33.44 5.71 -9.05
C ALA A 350 -32.97 6.42 -7.76
N ARG A 351 -33.28 5.85 -6.59
CA ARG A 351 -32.77 6.39 -5.32
C ARG A 351 -31.23 6.37 -5.24
N ARG A 352 -30.57 5.27 -5.68
CA ARG A 352 -29.10 5.18 -5.71
C ARG A 352 -28.46 6.10 -6.73
N LEU A 353 -29.02 6.20 -7.90
CA LEU A 353 -28.59 7.17 -8.89
C LEU A 353 -28.71 8.62 -8.40
N ALA A 354 -29.65 8.93 -7.52
CA ALA A 354 -29.82 10.26 -6.93
C ALA A 354 -29.04 10.46 -5.61
N ALA A 355 -28.15 9.54 -5.26
CA ALA A 355 -27.40 9.63 -4.01
C ALA A 355 -26.53 10.90 -3.94
N GLU A 356 -26.64 11.62 -2.84
CA GLU A 356 -25.90 12.83 -2.52
C GLU A 356 -25.26 12.68 -1.13
N PRO A 357 -24.14 13.36 -0.85
CA PRO A 357 -23.52 13.32 0.48
C PRO A 357 -24.50 13.74 1.58
N THR A 358 -24.60 12.93 2.61
CA THR A 358 -25.60 13.10 3.67
C THR A 358 -25.09 13.82 4.92
N GLY A 359 -23.87 14.36 4.91
CA GLY A 359 -23.29 15.02 6.07
C GLY A 359 -21.94 15.67 5.81
N GLU A 360 -21.18 15.91 6.88
CA GLU A 360 -19.79 16.35 6.76
C GLU A 360 -18.92 15.25 6.14
N HIS A 361 -17.91 15.68 5.39
CA HIS A 361 -16.93 14.75 4.81
C HIS A 361 -16.31 13.86 5.90
N LEU A 362 -16.39 12.56 5.73
CA LEU A 362 -15.75 11.57 6.60
C LEU A 362 -14.38 11.20 6.05
N PRO A 363 -13.26 11.65 6.64
CA PRO A 363 -11.94 11.29 6.18
C PRO A 363 -11.71 9.78 6.30
N LEU A 364 -11.47 9.09 5.18
CA LEU A 364 -11.17 7.66 5.16
C LEU A 364 -9.70 7.37 5.49
N SER A 365 -8.80 8.33 5.28
CA SER A 365 -7.40 8.23 5.69
C SER A 365 -6.92 9.53 6.34
N ALA A 366 -5.79 9.49 7.06
CA ALA A 366 -5.18 10.68 7.65
C ALA A 366 -4.75 11.70 6.59
N SER A 367 -4.44 11.24 5.36
CA SER A 367 -4.06 12.08 4.23
C SER A 367 -5.22 12.90 3.63
N LEU A 368 -6.47 12.57 3.98
CA LEU A 368 -7.66 13.27 3.46
C LEU A 368 -8.21 14.32 4.44
N ARG A 369 -7.44 14.74 5.44
CA ARG A 369 -7.85 15.80 6.36
C ARG A 369 -7.99 17.13 5.63
N ARG A 370 -9.24 17.52 5.34
CA ARG A 370 -9.75 18.84 4.91
C ARG A 370 -9.37 19.29 3.52
N ARG A 371 -10.25 18.99 2.59
CA ARG A 371 -10.51 19.90 1.46
C ARG A 371 -11.47 20.97 1.98
N PRO A 372 -11.13 22.27 2.00
CA PRO A 372 -12.15 23.30 2.17
C PRO A 372 -13.03 23.28 0.93
N VAL A 373 -14.33 23.01 1.12
CA VAL A 373 -15.34 23.17 0.08
C VAL A 373 -15.28 24.62 -0.40
N ARG A 374 -14.88 24.85 -1.64
CA ARG A 374 -15.08 26.13 -2.30
C ARG A 374 -16.58 26.33 -2.49
N GLY A 375 -17.17 27.15 -1.63
CA GLY A 375 -18.54 27.60 -1.82
C GLY A 375 -19.37 27.70 -0.57
N SER A 376 -18.96 28.50 0.39
CA SER A 376 -19.80 29.38 1.20
C SER A 376 -18.90 30.35 1.97
N ALA A 377 -18.99 31.62 1.65
CA ALA A 377 -18.44 32.68 2.45
C ALA A 377 -19.22 32.71 3.79
N GLY A 378 -18.75 31.93 4.76
CA GLY A 378 -19.08 32.08 6.17
C GLY A 378 -18.01 32.97 6.81
N PRO A 379 -18.33 33.75 7.87
CA PRO A 379 -17.43 34.74 8.40
C PRO A 379 -16.13 34.13 8.89
N ALA A 380 -15.01 34.79 8.52
CA ALA A 380 -13.66 34.46 8.97
C ALA A 380 -13.62 34.46 10.50
N ALA A 381 -13.68 33.27 11.10
CA ALA A 381 -13.33 33.11 12.50
C ALA A 381 -11.82 32.96 12.59
N ASP A 382 -11.21 33.93 13.23
CA ASP A 382 -9.87 34.01 13.83
C ASP A 382 -8.85 32.95 13.36
N ARG A 383 -8.27 33.18 12.19
CA ARG A 383 -6.89 32.79 11.93
C ARG A 383 -6.03 33.80 12.69
N ALA A 384 -5.28 33.33 13.66
CA ALA A 384 -4.17 34.11 14.18
C ALA A 384 -3.35 34.64 13.00
N PRO A 385 -3.00 35.91 12.94
CA PRO A 385 -2.20 36.45 11.86
C PRO A 385 -0.91 35.67 11.78
N ALA A 386 -0.50 35.27 10.58
CA ALA A 386 0.79 34.67 10.33
C ALA A 386 1.85 35.54 11.04
N PRO A 387 2.74 34.98 11.87
CA PRO A 387 3.80 35.75 12.48
C PRO A 387 4.74 36.20 11.36
N GLY A 388 4.68 37.49 10.99
CA GLY A 388 5.57 38.05 9.99
C GLY A 388 4.94 38.93 8.92
N ALA A 389 3.75 39.49 9.13
CA ALA A 389 3.46 40.74 8.46
C ALA A 389 4.42 41.78 9.05
N ALA A 390 5.65 41.85 8.51
CA ALA A 390 6.54 42.98 8.77
C ALA A 390 5.75 44.26 8.58
N ALA A 391 5.77 45.12 9.58
CA ALA A 391 5.13 46.43 9.49
C ALA A 391 5.59 47.05 8.16
N THR A 392 4.66 47.30 7.24
CA THR A 392 4.98 47.93 5.95
C THR A 392 5.72 49.21 6.22
N VAL A 393 7.00 49.23 5.81
CA VAL A 393 7.82 50.46 5.96
C VAL A 393 7.17 51.53 5.08
N PRO A 394 6.70 52.64 5.65
CA PRO A 394 6.00 53.61 4.87
C PRO A 394 6.92 54.25 3.82
N VAL A 395 6.46 54.40 2.61
CA VAL A 395 7.17 55.07 1.55
C VAL A 395 7.33 56.57 1.92
N PRO A 396 8.55 57.13 1.88
CA PRO A 396 8.79 58.51 2.25
C PRO A 396 7.96 59.50 1.40
N ALA A 397 7.07 60.26 2.03
CA ALA A 397 6.15 61.15 1.35
C ALA A 397 6.82 62.38 0.70
N ASP A 398 7.90 62.87 1.35
CA ASP A 398 8.59 64.09 0.92
C ASP A 398 9.94 63.86 0.22
N ALA A 399 10.27 62.61 -0.14
CA ALA A 399 11.51 62.30 -0.84
C ALA A 399 11.49 62.82 -2.28
N ASP A 400 12.62 63.35 -2.75
CA ASP A 400 12.84 63.68 -4.16
C ASP A 400 13.00 62.42 -5.00
N ALA A 401 13.19 62.56 -6.30
CA ALA A 401 13.25 61.44 -7.24
C ALA A 401 14.41 60.50 -6.94
N ASP A 402 15.60 61.04 -6.63
CA ASP A 402 16.79 60.20 -6.34
C ASP A 402 16.67 59.49 -4.98
N ALA A 403 16.25 60.24 -3.92
CA ALA A 403 16.05 59.67 -2.59
C ALA A 403 15.00 58.55 -2.55
N LEU A 404 13.98 58.63 -3.40
CA LEU A 404 12.95 57.60 -3.50
C LEU A 404 13.45 56.32 -4.23
N LEU A 405 14.31 56.49 -5.26
CA LEU A 405 14.98 55.37 -5.91
C LEU A 405 16.01 54.69 -4.98
N ASP A 406 16.77 55.48 -4.22
CA ASP A 406 17.68 54.97 -3.22
C ASP A 406 16.94 54.19 -2.13
N PHE A 407 15.79 54.67 -1.70
CA PHE A 407 14.92 53.94 -0.80
C PHE A 407 14.42 52.62 -1.43
N ALA A 408 13.99 52.61 -2.68
CA ALA A 408 13.60 51.43 -3.39
C ALA A 408 14.75 50.44 -3.53
N GLU A 409 15.97 50.91 -3.89
CA GLU A 409 17.16 50.07 -3.97
C GLU A 409 17.51 49.40 -2.62
N GLU A 410 17.35 50.15 -1.52
CA GLU A 410 17.59 49.62 -0.17
C GLU A 410 16.53 48.54 0.20
N ARG A 411 15.26 48.70 -0.17
CA ARG A 411 14.23 47.70 0.04
C ARG A 411 14.50 46.44 -0.79
N LEU A 412 14.91 46.62 -2.04
CA LEU A 412 15.34 45.51 -2.90
C LEU A 412 16.50 44.75 -2.27
N ARG A 413 17.52 45.42 -1.73
CA ARG A 413 18.66 44.78 -1.04
C ARG A 413 18.25 43.99 0.19
N ARG A 414 17.25 44.47 0.94
CA ARG A 414 16.70 43.83 2.12
C ARG A 414 15.63 42.77 1.80
N HIS A 415 15.41 42.50 0.51
CA HIS A 415 14.37 41.56 0.06
C HIS A 415 12.92 41.93 0.47
N ASP A 416 12.70 43.22 0.82
CA ASP A 416 11.35 43.76 1.08
C ASP A 416 10.67 44.11 -0.25
N ARG A 417 10.21 43.07 -0.97
CA ARG A 417 9.59 43.19 -2.28
C ARG A 417 8.32 44.09 -2.28
N ALA A 418 7.54 44.00 -1.20
CA ALA A 418 6.31 44.78 -1.08
C ALA A 418 6.64 46.29 -0.98
N ALA A 419 7.58 46.66 -0.10
CA ALA A 419 8.01 48.04 0.04
C ALA A 419 8.79 48.51 -1.19
N PHE A 420 9.56 47.66 -1.86
CA PHE A 420 10.22 47.96 -3.13
C PHE A 420 9.19 48.31 -4.25
N GLY A 421 8.19 47.48 -4.48
CA GLY A 421 7.16 47.71 -5.48
C GLY A 421 6.32 48.98 -5.17
N ALA A 422 5.99 49.17 -3.88
CA ALA A 422 5.28 50.36 -3.42
C ALA A 422 6.09 51.64 -3.65
N ALA A 423 7.42 51.61 -3.44
CA ALA A 423 8.31 52.77 -3.68
C ALA A 423 8.41 53.10 -5.16
N LEU A 424 8.51 52.08 -6.05
CA LEU A 424 8.55 52.29 -7.48
C LEU A 424 7.22 52.83 -8.03
N ALA A 425 6.10 52.29 -7.55
CA ALA A 425 4.78 52.79 -7.93
C ALA A 425 4.58 54.26 -7.50
N ALA A 426 5.00 54.63 -6.29
CA ALA A 426 4.96 56.00 -5.80
C ALA A 426 5.90 56.93 -6.60
N TRP A 427 7.04 56.42 -7.04
CA TRP A 427 7.99 57.13 -7.87
C TRP A 427 7.38 57.40 -9.26
N ASP A 428 6.83 56.40 -9.91
CA ASP A 428 6.19 56.52 -11.24
C ASP A 428 5.01 57.50 -11.24
N ASP A 429 4.21 57.49 -10.16
CA ASP A 429 3.08 58.42 -9.99
C ASP A 429 3.57 59.89 -9.82
N ARG A 430 4.64 60.11 -9.08
CA ARG A 430 5.14 61.45 -8.74
C ARG A 430 6.07 62.04 -9.77
N PHE A 431 6.91 61.26 -10.41
CA PHE A 431 7.99 61.73 -11.27
C PHE A 431 7.98 61.15 -12.70
N GLY A 432 7.19 60.07 -12.95
CA GLY A 432 7.22 59.33 -14.21
C GLY A 432 6.91 60.12 -15.46
N ALA A 433 6.20 61.23 -15.35
CA ALA A 433 5.84 62.13 -16.48
C ALA A 433 6.79 63.33 -16.66
N GLY A 434 7.83 63.47 -15.82
CA GLY A 434 8.74 64.60 -15.80
C GLY A 434 9.97 64.44 -16.71
N ASP A 435 10.62 65.56 -17.04
CA ASP A 435 11.93 65.54 -17.68
C ASP A 435 12.99 65.29 -16.59
N LEU A 436 13.64 64.12 -16.62
CA LEU A 436 14.49 63.60 -15.58
C LEU A 436 15.96 63.81 -15.92
N PRO A 437 16.80 64.05 -14.93
CA PRO A 437 18.26 63.96 -15.11
C PRO A 437 18.66 62.57 -15.61
N ALA A 438 19.59 62.52 -16.55
CA ALA A 438 20.00 61.23 -17.14
C ALA A 438 20.48 60.20 -16.09
N PRO A 439 21.19 60.55 -15.00
CA PRO A 439 21.53 59.59 -13.93
C PRO A 439 20.30 59.02 -13.23
N THR A 440 19.29 59.85 -12.89
CA THR A 440 18.03 59.41 -12.26
C THR A 440 17.25 58.47 -13.18
N ALA A 441 17.17 58.82 -14.49
CA ALA A 441 16.54 57.94 -15.47
C ALA A 441 17.22 56.57 -15.61
N ALA A 442 18.56 56.53 -15.61
CA ALA A 442 19.33 55.27 -15.65
C ALA A 442 19.09 54.41 -14.41
N HIS A 443 19.05 55.04 -13.23
CA HIS A 443 18.76 54.34 -11.96
C HIS A 443 17.34 53.75 -11.99
N ARG A 444 16.33 54.52 -12.48
CA ARG A 444 14.98 53.97 -12.62
C ARG A 444 14.90 52.79 -13.60
N LEU A 445 15.66 52.81 -14.72
CA LEU A 445 15.76 51.67 -15.65
C LEU A 445 16.38 50.44 -15.00
N GLU A 446 17.43 50.62 -14.16
CA GLU A 446 18.02 49.54 -13.39
C GLU A 446 17.01 48.87 -12.44
N LEU A 447 16.26 49.67 -11.69
CA LEU A 447 15.24 49.16 -10.77
C LEU A 447 14.03 48.58 -11.51
N ARG A 448 13.69 49.09 -12.71
CA ARG A 448 12.70 48.46 -13.58
C ARG A 448 13.09 47.05 -14.02
N ALA A 449 14.37 46.87 -14.37
CA ALA A 449 14.89 45.55 -14.72
C ALA A 449 14.81 44.59 -13.55
N ALA A 450 15.06 45.06 -12.31
CA ALA A 450 14.92 44.26 -11.09
C ALA A 450 13.45 43.94 -10.75
N GLU A 451 12.51 44.86 -11.04
CA GLU A 451 11.07 44.66 -10.87
C GLU A 451 10.52 43.58 -11.81
N LEU A 452 10.95 43.59 -13.10
CA LEU A 452 10.60 42.57 -14.07
C LEU A 452 11.20 41.19 -13.77
N GLY A 453 12.32 41.16 -13.06
CA GLY A 453 12.98 39.89 -12.70
C GLY A 453 12.17 38.99 -11.78
N ASP A 454 11.06 39.46 -11.21
CA ASP A 454 10.10 38.68 -10.45
C ASP A 454 8.98 38.05 -11.32
N GLY A 455 8.92 38.43 -12.61
CA GLY A 455 7.92 37.95 -13.56
C GLY A 455 8.44 36.76 -14.39
N GLU A 456 7.50 36.09 -15.07
CA GLU A 456 7.80 34.96 -15.96
C GLU A 456 8.37 35.42 -17.34
N ASP A 457 8.38 36.71 -17.65
CA ASP A 457 8.83 37.24 -18.93
C ASP A 457 10.36 37.50 -18.93
N VAL A 458 11.11 36.44 -19.11
CA VAL A 458 12.57 36.50 -19.21
C VAL A 458 13.07 37.39 -20.34
N PRO A 459 12.51 37.34 -21.57
CA PRO A 459 12.88 38.26 -22.65
C PRO A 459 12.72 39.75 -22.29
N ALA A 460 11.62 40.14 -21.66
CA ALA A 460 11.38 41.50 -21.21
C ALA A 460 12.41 41.94 -20.14
N THR A 461 12.71 41.06 -19.21
CA THR A 461 13.73 41.28 -18.16
C THR A 461 15.12 41.49 -18.77
N VAL A 462 15.53 40.65 -19.71
CA VAL A 462 16.81 40.78 -20.44
C VAL A 462 16.85 42.10 -21.18
N ALA A 463 15.77 42.50 -21.90
CA ALA A 463 15.71 43.74 -22.60
C ALA A 463 15.84 44.96 -21.67
N ALA A 464 15.19 44.92 -20.51
CA ALA A 464 15.29 45.98 -19.51
C ALA A 464 16.70 46.14 -18.93
N HIS A 465 17.39 45.00 -18.63
CA HIS A 465 18.77 45.05 -18.19
C HIS A 465 19.71 45.61 -19.27
N ARG A 466 19.51 45.25 -20.55
CA ARG A 466 20.28 45.82 -21.66
C ARG A 466 20.06 47.32 -21.80
N ALA A 467 18.83 47.83 -21.64
CA ALA A 467 18.51 49.28 -21.65
C ALA A 467 19.21 50.00 -20.51
N ALA A 468 19.13 49.50 -19.29
CA ALA A 468 19.80 50.08 -18.12
C ALA A 468 21.34 50.09 -18.31
N LEU A 469 21.92 49.00 -18.83
CA LEU A 469 23.36 48.92 -19.12
C LEU A 469 23.79 49.94 -20.17
N ALA A 470 23.01 50.15 -21.22
CA ALA A 470 23.27 51.19 -22.25
C ALA A 470 23.25 52.58 -21.64
N ALA A 471 22.26 52.92 -20.82
CA ALA A 471 22.13 54.20 -20.13
C ALA A 471 23.38 54.50 -19.25
N TYR A 472 23.85 53.56 -18.48
CA TYR A 472 25.05 53.75 -17.65
C TYR A 472 26.33 53.86 -18.47
N ARG A 473 26.43 53.19 -19.64
CA ARG A 473 27.54 53.37 -20.58
C ARG A 473 27.56 54.74 -21.15
N GLU A 474 26.42 55.34 -21.51
CA GLU A 474 26.33 56.73 -22.02
C GLU A 474 26.73 57.73 -20.96
N LEU A 475 26.40 57.46 -19.68
CA LEU A 475 26.81 58.28 -18.56
C LEU A 475 28.27 58.17 -18.17
N GLY A 476 28.98 57.14 -18.63
CA GLY A 476 30.32 56.81 -18.21
C GLY A 476 30.41 56.26 -16.79
N ASP A 477 29.29 55.83 -16.17
CA ASP A 477 29.27 55.21 -14.87
C ASP A 477 29.61 53.70 -15.01
N GLU A 478 30.88 53.41 -15.01
CA GLU A 478 31.44 52.09 -15.23
C GLU A 478 31.00 51.14 -14.11
N VAL A 479 31.02 51.54 -12.84
CA VAL A 479 30.72 50.68 -11.70
C VAL A 479 29.26 50.26 -11.71
N ARG A 480 28.30 51.17 -11.84
CA ARG A 480 26.89 50.82 -11.95
C ARG A 480 26.60 50.01 -13.21
N GLY A 481 27.22 50.38 -14.34
CA GLY A 481 27.07 49.59 -15.56
C GLY A 481 27.54 48.15 -15.39
N GLN A 482 28.60 47.87 -14.63
CA GLN A 482 29.06 46.51 -14.35
C GLN A 482 28.15 45.77 -13.37
N ILE A 483 27.51 46.43 -12.42
CA ILE A 483 26.51 45.78 -11.54
C ILE A 483 25.35 45.25 -12.38
N VAL A 484 24.86 46.07 -13.32
CA VAL A 484 23.79 45.67 -14.25
C VAL A 484 24.24 44.59 -15.22
N ALA A 485 25.44 44.70 -15.75
CA ALA A 485 26.03 43.67 -16.62
C ALA A 485 26.16 42.31 -15.92
N GLY A 486 26.58 42.32 -14.65
CA GLY A 486 26.64 41.08 -13.83
C GLY A 486 25.29 40.45 -13.59
N ARG A 487 24.21 41.22 -13.36
CA ARG A 487 22.86 40.70 -13.24
C ARG A 487 22.32 40.14 -14.57
N LEU A 488 22.55 40.85 -15.67
CA LEU A 488 22.28 40.35 -17.02
C LEU A 488 22.98 39.05 -17.33
N GLY A 489 24.30 38.97 -16.96
CA GLY A 489 25.08 37.75 -17.16
C GLY A 489 24.54 36.54 -16.44
N VAL A 490 23.99 36.70 -15.21
CA VAL A 490 23.33 35.60 -14.50
C VAL A 490 22.10 35.13 -15.26
N LEU A 491 21.23 36.03 -15.72
CA LEU A 491 20.03 35.71 -16.48
C LEU A 491 20.35 34.98 -17.79
N LEU A 492 21.38 35.44 -18.52
CA LEU A 492 21.83 34.79 -19.75
C LEU A 492 22.42 33.39 -19.49
N ALA A 493 23.09 33.21 -18.34
CA ALA A 493 23.69 31.94 -17.96
C ALA A 493 22.63 30.86 -17.60
N MET A 494 21.38 31.26 -17.32
CA MET A 494 20.28 30.33 -17.05
C MET A 494 19.73 29.65 -18.32
N ALA A 495 19.88 30.27 -19.49
CA ALA A 495 19.38 29.73 -20.75
C ALA A 495 20.52 29.10 -21.56
N ASP A 496 20.33 27.88 -22.05
CA ASP A 496 21.36 27.11 -22.74
C ASP A 496 21.95 27.83 -23.97
N GLU A 497 21.10 28.54 -24.73
CA GLU A 497 21.52 29.24 -25.96
C GLU A 497 22.46 30.43 -25.70
N SER A 498 22.41 31.04 -24.52
CA SER A 498 23.19 32.23 -24.15
C SER A 498 24.13 32.02 -22.96
N ALA A 499 24.32 30.77 -22.55
CA ALA A 499 25.02 30.41 -21.31
C ALA A 499 26.49 30.90 -21.32
N ASP A 500 27.20 30.73 -22.42
CA ASP A 500 28.61 31.16 -22.54
C ASP A 500 28.73 32.70 -22.54
N GLU A 501 27.85 33.42 -23.27
CA GLU A 501 27.77 34.88 -23.20
C GLU A 501 27.53 35.35 -21.78
N GLY A 502 26.57 34.66 -21.05
CA GLY A 502 26.25 34.97 -19.66
C GLY A 502 27.44 34.81 -18.73
N LEU A 503 28.18 33.69 -18.84
CA LEU A 503 29.37 33.41 -18.03
C LEU A 503 30.52 34.37 -18.31
N GLU A 504 30.77 34.72 -19.58
CA GLU A 504 31.78 35.73 -19.94
C GLU A 504 31.41 37.10 -19.36
N LEU A 505 30.17 37.51 -19.52
CA LEU A 505 29.70 38.81 -19.07
C LEU A 505 29.76 38.96 -17.54
N VAL A 506 29.33 37.92 -16.78
CA VAL A 506 29.38 37.98 -15.31
C VAL A 506 30.82 37.97 -14.78
N ARG A 507 31.73 37.20 -15.39
CA ARG A 507 33.17 37.21 -15.02
C ARG A 507 33.84 38.55 -15.31
N ALA A 508 33.64 39.10 -16.53
CA ALA A 508 34.15 40.41 -16.90
C ALA A 508 33.64 41.51 -15.94
N SER A 509 32.36 41.46 -15.60
CA SER A 509 31.77 42.37 -14.61
C SER A 509 32.45 42.26 -13.25
N ALA A 510 32.63 41.01 -12.72
CA ALA A 510 33.29 40.78 -11.45
C ALA A 510 34.74 41.28 -11.43
N ASP A 511 35.47 41.10 -12.49
CA ASP A 511 36.86 41.58 -12.62
C ASP A 511 36.96 43.13 -12.57
N VAL A 512 35.98 43.85 -13.13
CA VAL A 512 35.96 45.31 -13.02
C VAL A 512 35.55 45.73 -11.61
N LEU A 513 34.56 45.09 -11.02
CA LEU A 513 34.14 45.36 -9.63
C LEU A 513 35.24 45.05 -8.63
N ASP A 514 36.11 44.04 -8.87
CA ASP A 514 37.27 43.75 -8.07
C ASP A 514 38.28 44.88 -8.05
N ARG A 515 38.48 45.55 -9.18
CA ARG A 515 39.44 46.64 -9.29
C ARG A 515 38.89 48.01 -8.91
N ARG A 516 37.59 48.26 -9.11
CA ARG A 516 36.99 49.61 -9.00
C ARG A 516 35.83 49.70 -8.02
N GLY A 517 35.28 48.58 -7.62
CA GLY A 517 34.14 48.53 -6.68
C GLY A 517 34.60 48.63 -5.22
N ASP A 518 33.70 48.94 -4.36
CA ASP A 518 33.85 48.76 -2.91
C ASP A 518 33.82 47.29 -2.51
N ASP A 519 34.12 47.00 -1.23
CA ASP A 519 34.19 45.64 -0.74
C ASP A 519 32.86 44.86 -0.89
N ARG A 520 31.73 45.51 -0.74
CA ARG A 520 30.38 44.95 -0.94
C ARG A 520 30.12 44.66 -2.40
N GLN A 521 30.46 45.57 -3.31
CA GLN A 521 30.29 45.39 -4.75
C GLN A 521 31.18 44.28 -5.31
N ARG A 522 32.37 44.12 -4.75
CA ARG A 522 33.30 43.02 -5.04
C ARG A 522 32.66 41.69 -4.61
N ALA A 523 32.19 41.59 -3.36
CA ALA A 523 31.56 40.42 -2.82
C ALA A 523 30.29 40.02 -3.64
N ALA A 524 29.44 41.00 -3.99
CA ALA A 524 28.25 40.78 -4.80
C ALA A 524 28.61 40.36 -6.26
N GLY A 525 29.70 40.87 -6.81
CA GLY A 525 30.22 40.44 -8.12
C GLY A 525 30.59 38.94 -8.11
N LEU A 526 31.39 38.53 -7.13
CA LEU A 526 31.77 37.10 -6.98
C LEU A 526 30.54 36.23 -6.70
N GLY A 527 29.62 36.67 -5.90
CA GLY A 527 28.36 35.96 -5.63
C GLY A 527 27.56 35.70 -6.93
N ARG A 528 27.51 36.68 -7.87
CA ARG A 528 26.86 36.50 -9.18
C ARG A 528 27.58 35.49 -10.05
N VAL A 529 28.92 35.50 -10.06
CA VAL A 529 29.72 34.49 -10.79
C VAL A 529 29.40 33.10 -10.26
N ALA A 530 29.39 32.91 -8.94
CA ALA A 530 29.02 31.63 -8.32
C ALA A 530 27.60 31.20 -8.70
N LEU A 531 26.62 32.12 -8.67
CA LEU A 531 25.25 31.82 -9.04
C LEU A 531 25.12 31.40 -10.51
N ALA A 532 25.82 32.07 -11.43
CA ALA A 532 25.86 31.67 -12.83
C ALA A 532 26.49 30.29 -13.02
N LEU A 533 27.55 29.97 -12.28
CA LEU A 533 28.20 28.65 -12.29
C LEU A 533 27.27 27.57 -11.71
N MET A 534 26.51 27.88 -10.68
CA MET A 534 25.46 26.98 -10.12
C MET A 534 24.43 26.59 -11.17
N HIS A 535 23.92 27.53 -11.92
CA HIS A 535 22.97 27.27 -13.01
C HIS A 535 23.56 26.40 -14.13
N ARG A 536 24.86 26.32 -14.21
CA ARG A 536 25.59 25.46 -15.18
C ARG A 536 26.16 24.19 -14.55
N GLU A 537 25.72 23.86 -13.32
CA GLU A 537 26.16 22.68 -12.56
C GLU A 537 27.71 22.57 -12.38
N ARG A 538 28.40 23.72 -12.45
CA ARG A 538 29.86 23.81 -12.25
C ARG A 538 30.17 24.01 -10.76
N TRP A 539 29.75 23.03 -9.95
CA TRP A 539 29.68 23.16 -8.48
C TRP A 539 31.03 23.48 -7.83
N SER A 540 32.10 22.77 -8.22
CA SER A 540 33.45 22.97 -7.66
C SER A 540 33.95 24.38 -7.92
N GLU A 541 33.82 24.89 -9.14
CA GLU A 541 34.26 26.24 -9.49
C GLU A 541 33.42 27.31 -8.77
N ALA A 542 32.18 27.05 -8.54
CA ALA A 542 31.31 27.98 -7.77
C ALA A 542 31.77 28.09 -6.32
N VAL A 543 32.19 26.98 -5.68
CA VAL A 543 32.76 26.99 -4.31
C VAL A 543 34.06 27.76 -4.30
N ASP A 544 34.99 27.50 -5.23
CA ASP A 544 36.26 28.19 -5.32
C ASP A 544 36.09 29.72 -5.44
N VAL A 545 35.05 30.17 -6.16
CA VAL A 545 34.71 31.58 -6.29
C VAL A 545 34.15 32.14 -4.95
N LEU A 546 33.29 31.40 -4.28
CA LEU A 546 32.72 31.85 -2.99
C LEU A 546 33.77 31.86 -1.85
N ASP A 547 34.75 30.97 -1.89
CA ASP A 547 35.83 30.93 -0.92
C ASP A 547 36.72 32.22 -0.97
N ARG A 548 36.68 33.00 -2.05
CA ARG A 548 37.34 34.30 -2.19
C ARG A 548 36.51 35.44 -1.55
N VAL A 549 35.24 35.23 -1.23
CA VAL A 549 34.38 36.25 -0.63
C VAL A 549 34.65 36.32 0.86
N PRO A 550 34.92 37.54 1.40
CA PRO A 550 35.02 37.71 2.86
C PRO A 550 33.75 37.26 3.58
N ALA A 551 33.91 36.72 4.78
CA ALA A 551 32.79 36.14 5.55
C ALA A 551 31.69 37.15 5.90
N ASP A 552 32.01 38.44 5.98
CA ASP A 552 31.10 39.55 6.22
C ASP A 552 30.53 40.15 4.90
N ALA A 553 30.87 39.54 3.76
CA ALA A 553 30.50 40.00 2.42
C ALA A 553 30.72 41.52 2.18
N GLY A 554 31.79 42.05 2.69
CA GLY A 554 32.12 43.47 2.59
C GLY A 554 31.27 44.38 3.45
N GLY A 555 30.83 43.88 4.58
CA GLY A 555 30.00 44.61 5.58
C GLY A 555 28.48 44.57 5.24
N ASP A 556 28.03 43.71 4.30
CA ASP A 556 26.61 43.53 3.98
C ASP A 556 26.09 42.20 4.59
N PRO A 557 25.38 42.24 5.73
CA PRO A 557 24.93 41.02 6.38
C PRO A 557 23.85 40.23 5.57
N TRP A 558 23.03 40.93 4.76
CA TRP A 558 22.03 40.25 3.87
C TRP A 558 22.74 39.49 2.77
N LEU A 559 23.79 40.08 2.16
CA LEU A 559 24.59 39.41 1.15
C LEU A 559 25.37 38.25 1.79
N ALA A 560 25.93 38.40 2.98
CA ALA A 560 26.63 37.34 3.71
C ALA A 560 25.72 36.13 3.98
N ALA A 561 24.47 36.35 4.39
CA ALA A 561 23.51 35.28 4.63
C ALA A 561 23.22 34.48 3.34
N ARG A 562 23.05 35.14 2.21
CA ARG A 562 22.80 34.48 0.91
C ARG A 562 24.01 33.73 0.36
N ILE A 563 25.18 34.33 0.47
CA ILE A 563 26.43 33.66 0.07
C ILE A 563 26.67 32.40 0.91
N ALA A 564 26.43 32.48 2.22
CA ALA A 564 26.51 31.31 3.08
C ALA A 564 25.50 30.23 2.68
N LEU A 565 24.26 30.61 2.33
CA LEU A 565 23.25 29.67 1.84
C LEU A 565 23.67 29.00 0.53
N HIS A 566 24.12 29.78 -0.46
CA HIS A 566 24.57 29.22 -1.75
C HIS A 566 25.78 28.30 -1.55
N ARG A 567 26.73 28.70 -0.68
CA ARG A 567 27.88 27.84 -0.38
C ARG A 567 27.48 26.53 0.30
N ALA A 568 26.52 26.57 1.24
CA ALA A 568 26.01 25.35 1.89
C ALA A 568 25.39 24.39 0.87
N HIS A 569 24.55 24.93 -0.02
CA HIS A 569 23.98 24.12 -1.09
C HIS A 569 25.02 23.51 -2.06
N LEU A 570 26.02 24.29 -2.46
CA LEU A 570 27.11 23.81 -3.31
C LEU A 570 27.91 22.69 -2.65
N LEU A 571 28.24 22.84 -1.37
CA LEU A 571 28.97 21.82 -0.61
C LEU A 571 28.15 20.54 -0.47
N GLU A 572 26.82 20.63 -0.35
CA GLU A 572 25.91 19.50 -0.37
C GLU A 572 25.95 18.78 -1.73
N GLN A 573 25.91 19.52 -2.85
CA GLN A 573 26.01 18.94 -4.20
C GLN A 573 27.36 18.25 -4.47
N LEU A 574 28.40 18.65 -3.75
CA LEU A 574 29.75 18.06 -3.84
C LEU A 574 29.97 16.91 -2.83
N ASP A 575 28.90 16.45 -2.16
CA ASP A 575 28.96 15.40 -1.12
C ASP A 575 29.91 15.72 0.05
N ARG A 576 30.07 17.03 0.35
CA ARG A 576 30.86 17.54 1.48
C ARG A 576 29.93 17.84 2.65
N ALA A 577 29.30 16.80 3.19
CA ALA A 577 28.20 16.92 4.15
C ALA A 577 28.57 17.72 5.42
N ALA A 578 29.73 17.48 6.01
CA ALA A 578 30.17 18.20 7.21
C ALA A 578 30.36 19.71 6.98
N ASP A 579 31.00 20.08 5.86
CA ASP A 579 31.21 21.48 5.51
C ASP A 579 29.90 22.18 5.15
N ALA A 580 28.99 21.44 4.45
CA ALA A 580 27.65 21.90 4.11
C ALA A 580 26.83 22.18 5.38
N HIS A 581 26.88 21.27 6.36
CA HIS A 581 26.18 21.39 7.64
C HIS A 581 26.62 22.64 8.42
N GLU A 582 27.93 22.84 8.60
CA GLU A 582 28.49 24.02 9.29
C GLU A 582 28.09 25.32 8.59
N THR A 583 28.21 25.33 7.25
CA THR A 583 27.87 26.51 6.45
C THR A 583 26.36 26.79 6.45
N ALA A 584 25.50 25.75 6.44
CA ALA A 584 24.06 25.90 6.57
C ALA A 584 23.64 26.42 7.94
N ALA A 585 24.31 25.97 9.03
CA ALA A 585 24.09 26.51 10.37
C ALA A 585 24.34 28.01 10.39
N ARG A 586 25.45 28.47 9.80
CA ARG A 586 25.78 29.89 9.72
C ARG A 586 24.72 30.65 8.88
N ALA A 587 24.32 30.14 7.74
CA ALA A 587 23.30 30.78 6.90
C ALA A 587 21.96 30.90 7.64
N ARG A 588 21.58 29.86 8.38
CA ARG A 588 20.36 29.84 9.23
C ARG A 588 20.42 30.91 10.29
N ASP A 589 21.52 30.99 11.03
CA ASP A 589 21.66 31.96 12.09
C ASP A 589 21.63 33.41 11.57
N LEU A 590 22.34 33.70 10.49
CA LEU A 590 22.27 35.01 9.80
C LEU A 590 20.85 35.31 9.30
N GLY A 591 20.19 34.35 8.66
CA GLY A 591 18.82 34.50 8.18
C GLY A 591 17.83 34.81 9.30
N ARG A 592 17.96 34.13 10.44
CA ARG A 592 17.15 34.35 11.65
C ARG A 592 17.35 35.76 12.20
N ASP A 593 18.62 36.16 12.39
CA ASP A 593 18.96 37.47 12.97
C ASP A 593 18.48 38.65 12.13
N LEU A 594 18.43 38.45 10.79
CA LEU A 594 17.96 39.45 9.82
C LEU A 594 16.47 39.36 9.49
N GLY A 595 15.75 38.35 10.02
CA GLY A 595 14.35 38.10 9.68
C GLY A 595 14.09 37.64 8.24
N LEU A 596 15.10 37.00 7.62
CA LEU A 596 15.00 36.47 6.24
C LEU A 596 14.40 35.07 6.26
N GLY A 597 13.08 34.97 6.23
CA GLY A 597 12.35 33.69 6.33
C GLY A 597 12.70 32.71 5.18
N ASP A 598 12.91 33.19 3.97
CA ASP A 598 13.33 32.40 2.81
C ASP A 598 14.72 31.80 2.99
N VAL A 599 15.71 32.59 3.42
CA VAL A 599 17.09 32.13 3.69
C VAL A 599 17.08 31.16 4.86
N THR A 600 16.38 31.47 5.95
CA THR A 600 16.29 30.61 7.13
C THR A 600 15.69 29.26 6.76
N THR A 601 14.59 29.26 5.98
CA THR A 601 13.93 28.03 5.53
C THR A 601 14.86 27.16 4.68
N ALA A 602 15.49 27.75 3.66
CA ALA A 602 16.38 27.01 2.77
C ALA A 602 17.63 26.48 3.50
N ALA A 603 18.20 27.29 4.41
CA ALA A 603 19.34 26.88 5.24
C ALA A 603 18.96 25.75 6.19
N CYS A 604 17.78 25.81 6.83
CA CYS A 604 17.26 24.72 7.68
C CYS A 604 17.09 23.42 6.89
N LEU A 605 16.64 23.49 5.62
CA LEU A 605 16.50 22.31 4.78
C LEU A 605 17.85 21.66 4.48
N THR A 606 18.88 22.45 4.08
CA THR A 606 20.21 21.91 3.86
C THR A 606 20.82 21.38 5.16
N TYR A 607 20.66 22.10 6.26
CA TYR A 607 21.09 21.65 7.59
C TYR A 607 20.46 20.30 7.97
N ALA A 608 19.14 20.16 7.80
CA ALA A 608 18.43 18.93 8.12
C ALA A 608 18.87 17.73 7.27
N ARG A 609 19.18 17.95 5.97
CA ARG A 609 19.65 16.86 5.07
C ARG A 609 21.09 16.42 5.35
N THR A 610 21.89 17.31 5.98
CA THR A 610 23.32 17.06 6.25
C THR A 610 23.59 16.77 7.74
N ALA A 611 22.56 16.75 8.58
CA ALA A 611 22.68 16.44 9.99
C ALA A 611 22.91 14.94 10.23
N ASP A 612 23.88 14.60 11.08
CA ASP A 612 24.13 13.23 11.52
C ASP A 612 23.07 12.77 12.55
N ASP A 613 22.57 13.69 13.39
CA ASP A 613 21.52 13.41 14.35
C ASP A 613 20.13 13.72 13.76
N PRO A 614 19.26 12.72 13.62
CA PRO A 614 17.89 12.92 13.14
C PRO A 614 17.07 13.89 14.03
N ALA A 615 17.37 14.01 15.32
CA ALA A 615 16.66 14.93 16.19
C ALA A 615 16.99 16.39 15.87
N GLU A 616 18.24 16.70 15.52
CA GLU A 616 18.65 18.02 15.01
C GLU A 616 17.99 18.35 13.67
N ALA A 617 17.88 17.36 12.77
CA ALA A 617 17.18 17.53 11.51
C ALA A 617 15.69 17.89 11.72
N VAL A 618 15.01 17.20 12.63
CA VAL A 618 13.60 17.51 12.98
C VAL A 618 13.50 18.93 13.55
N ALA A 619 14.37 19.31 14.47
CA ALA A 619 14.35 20.65 15.09
C ALA A 619 14.57 21.77 14.06
N ALA A 620 15.45 21.56 13.09
CA ALA A 620 15.66 22.51 11.99
C ALA A 620 14.42 22.64 11.10
N CYS A 621 13.77 21.53 10.77
CA CYS A 621 12.51 21.56 10.01
C CYS A 621 11.37 22.22 10.79
N ASP A 622 11.29 22.01 12.10
CA ASP A 622 10.33 22.71 12.98
C ASP A 622 10.57 24.23 12.98
N GLU A 623 11.83 24.68 12.94
CA GLU A 623 12.17 26.09 12.78
C GLU A 623 11.74 26.61 11.42
N ALA A 624 12.05 25.88 10.35
CA ALA A 624 11.64 26.22 9.00
C ALA A 624 10.13 26.39 8.87
N LEU A 625 9.31 25.49 9.40
CA LEU A 625 7.85 25.56 9.35
C LEU A 625 7.26 26.82 10.01
N ARG A 626 7.97 27.41 10.98
CA ARG A 626 7.53 28.64 11.65
C ARG A 626 7.70 29.89 10.81
N VAL A 627 8.67 29.90 9.89
CA VAL A 627 9.06 31.08 9.11
C VAL A 627 8.85 30.92 7.61
N ALA A 628 8.63 29.67 7.15
CA ALA A 628 8.50 29.34 5.74
C ALA A 628 7.26 30.00 5.11
N PRO A 629 7.40 30.59 3.94
CA PRO A 629 6.26 30.98 3.13
C PRO A 629 5.46 29.75 2.69
N ALA A 630 4.18 29.94 2.33
CA ALA A 630 3.29 28.81 2.00
C ALA A 630 3.81 27.95 0.84
N GLU A 631 4.54 28.53 -0.09
CA GLU A 631 5.14 27.85 -1.24
C GLU A 631 6.23 26.84 -0.82
N ALA A 632 6.90 27.10 0.30
CA ALA A 632 7.98 26.24 0.81
C ALA A 632 7.49 25.16 1.78
N TRP A 633 6.21 25.09 2.14
CA TRP A 633 5.71 24.08 3.09
C TRP A 633 5.88 22.66 2.62
N LEU A 634 5.65 22.39 1.34
CA LEU A 634 5.79 21.04 0.80
C LEU A 634 7.20 20.45 1.00
N PRO A 635 8.31 21.08 0.55
CA PRO A 635 9.64 20.54 0.76
C PRO A 635 10.03 20.46 2.24
N VAL A 636 9.58 21.39 3.09
CA VAL A 636 9.88 21.37 4.52
C VAL A 636 9.17 20.19 5.21
N ARG A 637 7.91 19.93 4.89
CA ARG A 637 7.18 18.79 5.42
C ARG A 637 7.78 17.47 5.01
N VAL A 638 8.17 17.34 3.75
CA VAL A 638 8.85 16.13 3.26
C VAL A 638 10.17 15.91 4.00
N ALA A 639 10.98 16.95 4.15
CA ALA A 639 12.23 16.86 4.88
C ALA A 639 12.02 16.47 6.35
N ARG A 640 11.03 17.08 7.02
CA ARG A 640 10.68 16.77 8.39
C ARG A 640 10.20 15.33 8.55
N ALA A 641 9.32 14.87 7.66
CA ALA A 641 8.82 13.50 7.68
C ALA A 641 9.95 12.47 7.53
N ARG A 642 10.89 12.72 6.62
CA ARG A 642 12.08 11.86 6.46
C ARG A 642 12.97 11.87 7.68
N ALA A 643 13.19 13.03 8.30
CA ALA A 643 13.93 13.15 9.55
C ALA A 643 13.23 12.41 10.71
N LEU A 644 11.90 12.50 10.81
CA LEU A 644 11.10 11.75 11.78
C LEU A 644 11.20 10.24 11.57
N MET A 645 11.19 9.78 10.33
CA MET A 645 11.41 8.37 9.99
C MET A 645 12.79 7.89 10.45
N ALA A 646 13.84 8.67 10.18
CA ALA A 646 15.20 8.37 10.62
C ALA A 646 15.34 8.38 12.16
N ALA A 647 14.57 9.23 12.84
CA ALA A 647 14.49 9.28 14.30
C ALA A 647 13.63 8.15 14.93
N GLY A 648 13.10 7.21 14.14
CA GLY A 648 12.22 6.14 14.61
C GLY A 648 10.81 6.61 15.02
N ARG A 649 10.42 7.83 14.64
CA ARG A 649 9.14 8.47 14.96
C ARG A 649 8.15 8.38 13.78
N ALA A 650 7.96 7.17 13.26
CA ALA A 650 7.16 6.93 12.07
C ALA A 650 5.69 7.40 12.21
N ALA A 651 5.10 7.29 13.39
CA ALA A 651 3.74 7.76 13.65
C ALA A 651 3.59 9.28 13.45
N ASP A 652 4.60 10.06 13.84
CA ASP A 652 4.62 11.51 13.65
C ASP A 652 4.89 11.89 12.18
N ALA A 653 5.71 11.09 11.48
CA ALA A 653 6.02 11.28 10.07
C ALA A 653 4.79 11.12 9.15
N VAL A 654 3.82 10.28 9.54
CA VAL A 654 2.57 10.06 8.80
C VAL A 654 1.83 11.36 8.55
N ASP A 655 1.69 12.22 9.56
CA ASP A 655 0.94 13.47 9.42
C ASP A 655 1.61 14.44 8.42
N ASP A 656 2.95 14.51 8.43
CA ASP A 656 3.70 15.37 7.51
C ASP A 656 3.68 14.84 6.06
N PHE A 657 3.84 13.54 5.87
CA PHE A 657 3.70 12.96 4.53
C PHE A 657 2.27 13.09 3.99
N ALA A 658 1.26 12.91 4.83
CA ALA A 658 -0.14 13.07 4.45
C ALA A 658 -0.43 14.51 3.99
N GLU A 659 0.06 15.51 4.74
CA GLU A 659 -0.05 16.91 4.35
C GLU A 659 0.74 17.22 3.08
N ALA A 660 1.94 16.64 2.92
CA ALA A 660 2.74 16.79 1.72
C ALA A 660 2.04 16.23 0.47
N VAL A 661 1.41 15.06 0.57
CA VAL A 661 0.58 14.50 -0.52
C VAL A 661 -0.55 15.46 -0.87
N THR A 662 -1.25 16.00 0.13
CA THR A 662 -2.34 16.95 -0.07
C THR A 662 -1.86 18.20 -0.81
N LEU A 663 -0.76 18.81 -0.34
CA LEU A 663 -0.16 20.00 -0.97
C LEU A 663 0.31 19.74 -2.41
N CYS A 664 0.85 18.54 -2.66
CA CYS A 664 1.30 18.13 -3.99
C CYS A 664 0.10 18.06 -4.97
N VAL A 665 -0.98 17.39 -4.56
CA VAL A 665 -2.21 17.25 -5.35
C VAL A 665 -2.90 18.60 -5.58
N GLU A 666 -2.99 19.47 -4.56
CA GLU A 666 -3.60 20.80 -4.69
C GLU A 666 -2.86 21.70 -5.69
N ARG A 667 -1.56 21.53 -5.83
CA ARG A 667 -0.72 22.27 -6.77
C ARG A 667 -0.65 21.65 -8.15
N GLY A 668 -1.25 20.50 -8.37
CA GLY A 668 -1.14 19.75 -9.62
C GLY A 668 0.29 19.31 -9.94
N ALA A 669 1.14 19.10 -8.92
CA ALA A 669 2.52 18.70 -9.11
C ALA A 669 2.62 17.18 -9.34
N GLU A 670 3.43 16.78 -10.31
CA GLU A 670 3.66 15.38 -10.68
C GLU A 670 4.61 14.69 -9.68
N GLY A 671 4.22 14.42 -8.48
CA GLY A 671 5.12 13.81 -7.47
C GLY A 671 4.39 13.11 -6.36
N ASP A 672 3.06 13.19 -6.36
CA ASP A 672 2.23 12.63 -5.30
C ASP A 672 2.38 11.11 -5.16
N ALA A 673 2.61 10.38 -6.25
CA ALA A 673 2.81 8.94 -6.23
C ALA A 673 4.07 8.53 -5.43
N PHE A 674 5.17 9.28 -5.55
CA PHE A 674 6.39 9.06 -4.76
C PHE A 674 6.15 9.36 -3.27
N LEU A 675 5.44 10.44 -2.97
CA LEU A 675 5.08 10.81 -1.60
C LEU A 675 4.13 9.79 -0.96
N ARG A 676 3.20 9.23 -1.74
CA ARG A 676 2.33 8.14 -1.29
C ARG A 676 3.13 6.89 -0.95
N TRP A 677 4.15 6.54 -1.74
CA TRP A 677 5.04 5.43 -1.41
C TRP A 677 5.77 5.66 -0.07
N GLU A 678 6.32 6.86 0.16
CA GLU A 678 6.95 7.21 1.44
C GLU A 678 5.93 7.18 2.60
N LEU A 679 4.71 7.68 2.38
CA LEU A 679 3.61 7.62 3.34
C LEU A 679 3.22 6.18 3.67
N ALA A 680 3.14 5.31 2.66
CA ALA A 680 2.84 3.89 2.86
C ALA A 680 3.92 3.21 3.71
N ASN A 681 5.20 3.54 3.49
CA ASN A 681 6.28 3.04 4.33
C ASN A 681 6.20 3.58 5.76
N ALA A 682 5.84 4.85 5.95
CA ALA A 682 5.63 5.42 7.27
C ALA A 682 4.48 4.71 8.02
N TYR A 683 3.36 4.43 7.35
CA TYR A 683 2.26 3.64 7.92
C TYR A 683 2.70 2.22 8.30
N ARG A 684 3.47 1.55 7.43
CA ARG A 684 3.99 0.21 7.68
C ARG A 684 4.87 0.17 8.92
N VAL A 685 5.82 1.10 9.04
CA VAL A 685 6.71 1.18 10.20
C VAL A 685 5.95 1.57 11.48
N ALA A 686 4.90 2.38 11.36
CA ALA A 686 3.99 2.71 12.47
C ALA A 686 3.03 1.56 12.85
N GLY A 687 3.11 0.39 12.22
CA GLY A 687 2.24 -0.76 12.48
C GLY A 687 0.82 -0.62 11.93
N ARG A 688 0.56 0.40 11.10
CA ARG A 688 -0.75 0.69 10.49
C ARG A 688 -0.84 0.04 9.12
N LEU A 689 -0.81 -1.31 9.10
CA LEU A 689 -0.68 -2.08 7.86
C LEU A 689 -1.85 -1.88 6.89
N GLY A 690 -3.06 -1.67 7.41
CA GLY A 690 -4.24 -1.43 6.56
C GLY A 690 -4.12 -0.17 5.72
N GLU A 691 -3.73 0.94 6.35
CA GLU A 691 -3.50 2.21 5.65
C GLU A 691 -2.26 2.15 4.75
N ALA A 692 -1.22 1.42 5.19
CA ALA A 692 -0.05 1.18 4.34
C ALA A 692 -0.42 0.50 3.02
N ALA A 693 -1.29 -0.52 3.07
CA ALA A 693 -1.74 -1.23 1.87
C ALA A 693 -2.51 -0.30 0.92
N GLU A 694 -3.50 0.44 1.45
CA GLU A 694 -4.32 1.35 0.62
C GLU A 694 -3.47 2.39 -0.11
N VAL A 695 -2.57 3.05 0.64
CA VAL A 695 -1.73 4.12 0.05
C VAL A 695 -0.66 3.55 -0.88
N ALA A 696 -0.10 2.37 -0.58
CA ALA A 696 0.86 1.71 -1.47
C ALA A 696 0.23 1.30 -2.81
N GLU A 697 -1.02 0.84 -2.80
CA GLU A 697 -1.75 0.50 -4.03
C GLU A 697 -1.95 1.73 -4.93
N GLU A 698 -2.36 2.87 -4.33
CA GLU A 698 -2.47 4.13 -5.04
C GLU A 698 -1.10 4.59 -5.59
N ALA A 699 -0.03 4.41 -4.79
CA ALA A 699 1.33 4.75 -5.21
C ALA A 699 1.79 3.91 -6.41
N VAL A 700 1.55 2.59 -6.38
CA VAL A 700 1.90 1.68 -7.50
C VAL A 700 1.21 2.13 -8.79
N LEU A 701 -0.11 2.41 -8.74
CA LEU A 701 -0.86 2.87 -9.90
C LEU A 701 -0.33 4.21 -10.43
N GLY A 702 -0.02 5.15 -9.54
CA GLY A 702 0.54 6.44 -9.90
C GLY A 702 1.94 6.32 -10.53
N LEU A 703 2.83 5.52 -9.93
CA LEU A 703 4.18 5.28 -10.44
C LEU A 703 4.17 4.57 -11.80
N ASP A 704 3.26 3.61 -12.01
CA ASP A 704 3.07 2.96 -13.31
C ASP A 704 2.64 3.97 -14.40
N ARG A 705 1.73 4.88 -14.09
CA ARG A 705 1.29 5.93 -15.02
C ARG A 705 2.42 6.89 -15.39
N LEU A 706 3.31 7.18 -14.45
CA LEU A 706 4.51 8.01 -14.69
C LEU A 706 5.63 7.26 -15.42
N GLY A 707 5.49 5.95 -15.65
CA GLY A 707 6.56 5.12 -16.21
C GLY A 707 7.75 4.90 -15.29
N ALA A 708 7.62 5.21 -13.99
CA ALA A 708 8.64 5.03 -12.96
C ALA A 708 8.69 3.57 -12.49
N GLN A 709 9.08 2.66 -13.40
CA GLN A 709 8.96 1.22 -13.19
C GLN A 709 9.78 0.71 -12.00
N ALA A 710 10.99 1.23 -11.81
CA ALA A 710 11.86 0.79 -10.71
C ALA A 710 11.27 1.16 -9.33
N GLU A 711 10.67 2.33 -9.22
CA GLU A 711 10.00 2.80 -8.01
C GLU A 711 8.68 2.05 -7.79
N ALA A 712 7.93 1.80 -8.85
CA ALA A 712 6.72 1.00 -8.80
C ALA A 712 7.03 -0.42 -8.29
N ASP A 713 8.11 -1.04 -8.74
CA ASP A 713 8.53 -2.37 -8.30
C ASP A 713 8.99 -2.38 -6.84
N ARG A 714 9.71 -1.35 -6.38
CA ARG A 714 10.03 -1.20 -4.96
C ARG A 714 8.77 -1.02 -4.10
N CYS A 715 7.80 -0.25 -4.60
CA CYS A 715 6.51 -0.07 -3.91
C CYS A 715 5.70 -1.37 -3.89
N ARG A 716 5.70 -2.18 -4.98
CA ARG A 716 5.09 -3.53 -5.00
C ARG A 716 5.73 -4.46 -3.98
N HIS A 717 7.06 -4.42 -3.84
CA HIS A 717 7.76 -5.23 -2.84
C HIS A 717 7.35 -4.84 -1.42
N LEU A 718 7.30 -3.53 -1.12
CA LEU A 718 6.76 -3.05 0.15
C LEU A 718 5.33 -3.53 0.38
N LEU A 719 4.48 -3.43 -0.64
CA LEU A 719 3.06 -3.84 -0.56
C LEU A 719 2.92 -5.34 -0.33
N ALA A 720 3.77 -6.18 -0.94
CA ALA A 720 3.77 -7.62 -0.71
C ALA A 720 4.04 -7.95 0.77
N GLY A 721 5.05 -7.32 1.39
CA GLY A 721 5.32 -7.49 2.82
C GLY A 721 4.20 -6.94 3.72
N VAL A 722 3.51 -5.88 3.28
CA VAL A 722 2.32 -5.37 4.00
C VAL A 722 1.17 -6.38 3.94
N TYR A 723 0.92 -7.00 2.78
CA TYR A 723 -0.11 -8.04 2.63
C TYR A 723 0.21 -9.29 3.45
N GLU A 724 1.47 -9.72 3.48
CA GLU A 724 1.92 -10.81 4.36
C GLU A 724 1.59 -10.49 5.82
N GLY A 725 1.97 -9.30 6.30
CA GLY A 725 1.68 -8.85 7.65
C GLY A 725 0.18 -8.74 7.97
N LEU A 726 -0.69 -8.60 6.96
CA LEU A 726 -2.15 -8.60 7.08
C LEU A 726 -2.74 -10.02 6.98
N GLY A 727 -1.93 -11.05 6.69
CA GLY A 727 -2.39 -12.41 6.42
C GLY A 727 -3.05 -12.58 5.04
N GLU A 728 -2.88 -11.62 4.14
CA GLU A 728 -3.39 -11.67 2.76
C GLU A 728 -2.38 -12.38 1.85
N ILE A 729 -2.26 -13.69 2.03
CA ILE A 729 -1.20 -14.52 1.43
C ILE A 729 -1.24 -14.52 -0.10
N ASP A 730 -2.42 -14.73 -0.72
CA ASP A 730 -2.52 -14.83 -2.17
C ASP A 730 -2.23 -13.50 -2.88
N PRO A 731 -2.71 -12.32 -2.41
CA PRO A 731 -2.28 -11.03 -2.92
C PRO A 731 -0.77 -10.77 -2.79
N ALA A 732 -0.16 -11.14 -1.66
CA ALA A 732 1.28 -11.00 -1.46
C ALA A 732 2.06 -11.82 -2.49
N LEU A 733 1.69 -13.08 -2.67
CA LEU A 733 2.31 -13.99 -3.66
C LEU A 733 2.15 -13.48 -5.08
N ALA A 734 0.97 -12.98 -5.46
CA ALA A 734 0.73 -12.43 -6.79
C ALA A 734 1.67 -11.26 -7.12
N LEU A 735 1.92 -10.38 -6.14
CA LEU A 735 2.86 -9.28 -6.30
C LEU A 735 4.32 -9.76 -6.42
N LEU A 736 4.74 -10.70 -5.58
CA LEU A 736 6.09 -11.24 -5.64
C LEU A 736 6.35 -12.01 -6.95
N GLU A 737 5.34 -12.73 -7.46
CA GLU A 737 5.43 -13.39 -8.75
C GLU A 737 5.54 -12.40 -9.91
N GLN A 738 4.76 -11.31 -9.88
CA GLN A 738 4.88 -10.22 -10.85
C GLN A 738 6.27 -9.58 -10.78
N LEU A 739 6.79 -9.29 -9.58
CA LEU A 739 8.12 -8.75 -9.38
C LEU A 739 9.20 -9.68 -9.94
N ALA A 740 9.12 -10.98 -9.68
CA ALA A 740 10.07 -11.94 -10.21
C ALA A 740 10.10 -11.97 -11.74
N VAL A 741 8.99 -11.62 -12.40
CA VAL A 741 8.92 -11.44 -13.86
C VAL A 741 9.52 -10.10 -14.28
N ASN A 742 9.18 -9.00 -13.59
CA ASN A 742 9.68 -7.65 -13.91
C ASN A 742 11.19 -7.53 -13.74
N LEU A 743 11.76 -8.24 -12.75
CA LEU A 743 13.18 -8.27 -12.45
C LEU A 743 13.95 -9.22 -13.39
N ASP A 744 13.59 -9.25 -14.67
CA ASP A 744 14.35 -10.02 -15.67
C ASP A 744 15.63 -9.27 -16.05
N GLY A 745 16.72 -10.04 -16.24
CA GLY A 745 18.03 -9.50 -16.60
C GLY A 745 19.14 -9.75 -15.57
N PRO A 746 20.40 -9.72 -16.01
CA PRO A 746 21.56 -10.14 -15.19
C PRO A 746 21.78 -9.22 -13.97
N ASP A 747 21.54 -7.92 -14.10
CA ASP A 747 21.78 -6.94 -13.04
C ASP A 747 20.75 -7.08 -11.89
N ASN A 748 19.60 -7.67 -12.16
CA ASN A 748 18.51 -7.84 -11.20
C ASN A 748 18.49 -9.24 -10.53
N LEU A 749 19.37 -10.15 -10.93
CA LEU A 749 19.39 -11.53 -10.43
C LEU A 749 19.39 -11.65 -8.89
N PRO A 750 20.18 -10.88 -8.13
CA PRO A 750 20.14 -10.95 -6.68
C PRO A 750 18.77 -10.60 -6.10
N HIS A 751 18.16 -9.52 -6.58
CA HIS A 751 16.87 -9.06 -6.14
C HIS A 751 15.74 -10.03 -6.54
N ARG A 752 15.79 -10.54 -7.78
CA ARG A 752 14.87 -11.58 -8.25
C ARG A 752 14.94 -12.84 -7.38
N ALA A 753 16.16 -13.27 -7.03
CA ALA A 753 16.36 -14.43 -6.17
C ALA A 753 15.77 -14.21 -4.78
N GLN A 754 15.98 -13.03 -4.21
CA GLN A 754 15.38 -12.65 -2.92
C GLN A 754 13.85 -12.70 -2.96
N VAL A 755 13.22 -12.08 -3.96
CA VAL A 755 11.76 -12.08 -4.14
C VAL A 755 11.19 -13.50 -4.27
N LEU A 756 11.88 -14.38 -5.01
CA LEU A 756 11.49 -15.79 -5.13
C LEU A 756 11.64 -16.56 -3.81
N GLU A 757 12.68 -16.27 -3.04
CA GLU A 757 12.90 -16.89 -1.73
C GLU A 757 11.84 -16.41 -0.72
N GLU A 758 11.47 -15.14 -0.72
CA GLU A 758 10.38 -14.60 0.08
C GLU A 758 9.04 -15.26 -0.27
N ALA A 759 8.72 -15.38 -1.57
CA ALA A 759 7.52 -16.09 -2.02
C ALA A 759 7.52 -17.56 -1.55
N GLY A 760 8.69 -18.22 -1.60
CA GLY A 760 8.88 -19.56 -1.05
C GLY A 760 8.62 -19.63 0.44
N GLY A 761 9.07 -18.62 1.22
CA GLY A 761 8.83 -18.50 2.65
C GLY A 761 7.36 -18.40 2.98
N ILE A 762 6.67 -17.47 2.34
CA ILE A 762 5.21 -17.26 2.52
C ILE A 762 4.42 -18.54 2.21
N LEU A 763 4.79 -19.25 1.13
CA LEU A 763 4.14 -20.51 0.77
C LEU A 763 4.40 -21.62 1.81
N TYR A 764 5.63 -21.70 2.34
CA TYR A 764 6.01 -22.65 3.37
C TYR A 764 5.24 -22.41 4.67
N ASP A 765 5.15 -21.16 5.11
CA ASP A 765 4.42 -20.77 6.32
C ASP A 765 2.89 -20.96 6.18
N ALA A 766 2.39 -21.03 4.92
CA ALA A 766 1.01 -21.35 4.59
C ALA A 766 0.74 -22.85 4.32
N ASP A 767 1.66 -23.76 4.72
CA ASP A 767 1.58 -25.22 4.48
C ASP A 767 1.41 -25.60 2.99
N ARG A 768 1.88 -24.72 2.06
CA ARG A 768 1.88 -24.99 0.61
C ARG A 768 3.25 -25.50 0.15
N ASP A 769 3.75 -26.53 0.79
CA ASP A 769 5.13 -26.99 0.72
C ASP A 769 5.62 -27.33 -0.69
N ALA A 770 4.80 -27.98 -1.50
CA ALA A 770 5.17 -28.32 -2.88
C ALA A 770 5.43 -27.08 -3.74
N LEU A 771 4.63 -26.01 -3.56
CA LEU A 771 4.82 -24.72 -4.24
C LEU A 771 6.04 -23.99 -3.66
N ALA A 772 6.21 -24.00 -2.34
CA ALA A 772 7.37 -23.45 -1.65
C ALA A 772 8.67 -24.04 -2.19
N ALA A 773 8.75 -25.36 -2.32
CA ALA A 773 9.91 -26.05 -2.87
C ALA A 773 10.26 -25.57 -4.28
N ALA A 774 9.25 -25.37 -5.13
CA ALA A 774 9.46 -24.84 -6.49
C ALA A 774 10.01 -23.41 -6.48
N ARG A 775 9.55 -22.54 -5.58
CA ARG A 775 10.05 -21.17 -5.45
C ARG A 775 11.48 -21.13 -4.87
N PHE A 776 11.78 -21.93 -3.86
CA PHE A 776 13.14 -22.04 -3.34
C PHE A 776 14.13 -22.60 -4.37
N ALA A 777 13.72 -23.56 -5.19
CA ALA A 777 14.54 -24.07 -6.30
C ALA A 777 14.83 -22.97 -7.35
N ALA A 778 13.83 -22.15 -7.67
CA ALA A 778 13.99 -21.03 -8.58
C ALA A 778 14.92 -19.95 -7.98
N ALA A 779 14.74 -19.60 -6.70
CA ALA A 779 15.62 -18.68 -5.97
C ALA A 779 17.09 -19.16 -5.96
N ALA A 780 17.32 -20.42 -5.61
CA ALA A 780 18.65 -21.02 -5.62
C ALA A 780 19.30 -20.97 -7.01
N THR A 781 18.52 -21.16 -8.07
CA THR A 781 19.02 -21.04 -9.44
C THR A 781 19.41 -19.61 -9.77
N ALA A 782 18.62 -18.62 -9.36
CA ALA A 782 18.92 -17.20 -9.57
C ALA A 782 20.16 -16.76 -8.75
N TYR A 783 20.27 -17.18 -7.48
CA TYR A 783 21.46 -16.93 -6.65
C TYR A 783 22.73 -17.50 -7.26
N ARG A 784 22.68 -18.72 -7.79
CA ARG A 784 23.81 -19.31 -8.50
C ARG A 784 24.22 -18.50 -9.73
N GLN A 785 23.26 -18.01 -10.49
CA GLN A 785 23.51 -17.15 -11.65
C GLN A 785 24.10 -15.80 -11.25
N ALA A 786 23.79 -15.33 -10.06
CA ALA A 786 24.30 -14.09 -9.47
C ALA A 786 25.67 -14.26 -8.77
N ASP A 787 26.25 -15.48 -8.77
CA ASP A 787 27.49 -15.82 -8.06
C ASP A 787 27.41 -15.56 -6.53
N LEU A 788 26.25 -15.91 -5.92
CA LEU A 788 25.97 -15.79 -4.50
C LEU A 788 25.86 -17.18 -3.85
N PRO A 789 26.99 -17.87 -3.59
CA PRO A 789 26.96 -19.28 -3.22
C PRO A 789 26.38 -19.56 -1.84
N VAL A 790 26.48 -18.65 -0.89
CA VAL A 790 25.89 -18.81 0.46
C VAL A 790 24.37 -18.70 0.40
N ASP A 791 23.85 -17.77 -0.40
CA ASP A 791 22.42 -17.60 -0.59
C ASP A 791 21.81 -18.75 -1.41
N GLU A 792 22.53 -19.25 -2.44
CA GLU A 792 22.16 -20.49 -3.14
C GLU A 792 22.03 -21.66 -2.15
N PHE A 793 23.01 -21.81 -1.27
CA PHE A 793 23.03 -22.87 -0.28
C PHE A 793 21.85 -22.79 0.69
N ARG A 794 21.56 -21.59 1.20
CA ARG A 794 20.40 -21.33 2.06
C ARG A 794 19.08 -21.69 1.36
N ALA A 795 18.89 -21.20 0.13
CA ALA A 795 17.69 -21.48 -0.65
C ALA A 795 17.52 -22.98 -0.95
N ARG A 796 18.61 -23.71 -1.26
CA ARG A 796 18.59 -25.17 -1.44
C ARG A 796 18.24 -25.90 -0.16
N ARG A 797 18.70 -25.45 0.99
CA ARG A 797 18.31 -26.04 2.29
C ARG A 797 16.81 -25.87 2.53
N ARG A 798 16.27 -24.70 2.27
CA ARG A 798 14.81 -24.44 2.39
C ARG A 798 14.01 -25.27 1.39
N GLU A 799 14.52 -25.46 0.18
CA GLU A 799 13.94 -26.36 -0.82
C GLU A 799 13.85 -27.80 -0.29
N ALA A 800 14.94 -28.34 0.30
CA ALA A 800 14.97 -29.68 0.83
C ALA A 800 13.94 -29.89 1.96
N TYR A 801 13.77 -28.89 2.82
CA TYR A 801 12.72 -28.91 3.85
C TYR A 801 11.31 -28.90 3.25
N ALA A 802 11.04 -28.02 2.32
CA ALA A 802 9.73 -27.94 1.68
C ALA A 802 9.40 -29.23 0.90
N GLN A 803 10.39 -29.83 0.22
CA GLN A 803 10.22 -31.14 -0.43
C GLN A 803 9.92 -32.25 0.59
N LEU A 804 10.59 -32.24 1.74
CA LEU A 804 10.35 -33.19 2.81
C LEU A 804 8.91 -33.13 3.32
N TRP A 805 8.42 -31.91 3.63
CA TRP A 805 7.09 -31.71 4.18
C TRP A 805 5.98 -31.90 3.13
N SER A 806 6.26 -31.66 1.86
CA SER A 806 5.34 -32.02 0.77
C SER A 806 5.21 -33.55 0.54
N GLY A 807 6.02 -34.35 1.23
CA GLY A 807 6.06 -35.79 1.07
C GLY A 807 6.96 -36.32 -0.06
N ASP A 808 7.63 -35.43 -0.83
CA ASP A 808 8.57 -35.85 -1.87
C ASP A 808 9.99 -36.08 -1.30
N VAL A 809 10.10 -37.11 -0.46
CA VAL A 809 11.36 -37.52 0.18
C VAL A 809 12.46 -37.83 -0.84
N ALA A 810 12.09 -38.33 -2.03
CA ALA A 810 13.07 -38.65 -3.07
C ALA A 810 13.67 -37.37 -3.70
N ALA A 811 12.88 -36.33 -3.89
CA ALA A 811 13.38 -35.02 -4.31
C ALA A 811 14.26 -34.41 -3.22
N ALA A 812 13.82 -34.44 -1.96
CA ALA A 812 14.58 -33.95 -0.81
C ALA A 812 15.97 -34.58 -0.71
N LEU A 813 16.07 -35.90 -0.91
CA LEU A 813 17.37 -36.59 -0.95
C LEU A 813 18.29 -36.07 -2.04
N ARG A 814 17.77 -35.87 -3.25
CA ARG A 814 18.57 -35.29 -4.36
C ARG A 814 19.06 -33.88 -4.03
N THR A 815 18.22 -33.08 -3.41
CA THR A 815 18.60 -31.72 -2.99
C THR A 815 19.68 -31.77 -1.88
N VAL A 816 19.60 -32.71 -0.95
CA VAL A 816 20.64 -32.93 0.07
C VAL A 816 21.98 -33.32 -0.58
N GLU A 817 21.99 -34.15 -1.62
CA GLU A 817 23.21 -34.46 -2.37
C GLU A 817 23.83 -33.22 -3.06
N VAL A 818 23.00 -32.31 -3.51
CA VAL A 818 23.46 -30.99 -4.05
C VAL A 818 24.06 -30.15 -2.94
N LEU A 819 23.40 -30.08 -1.78
CA LEU A 819 23.91 -29.37 -0.59
C LEU A 819 25.26 -29.90 -0.14
N ASP A 820 25.46 -31.22 -0.14
CA ASP A 820 26.73 -31.80 0.23
C ASP A 820 27.90 -31.39 -0.70
N LYS A 821 27.63 -31.28 -1.98
CA LYS A 821 28.61 -30.79 -2.95
C LYS A 821 28.95 -29.32 -2.76
N LEU A 822 27.91 -28.49 -2.50
CA LEU A 822 28.08 -27.06 -2.24
C LEU A 822 28.79 -26.81 -0.91
N ALA A 823 28.44 -27.58 0.13
CA ALA A 823 29.10 -27.52 1.44
C ALA A 823 30.60 -27.76 1.35
N ALA A 824 31.06 -28.68 0.49
CA ALA A 824 32.49 -28.96 0.30
C ALA A 824 33.28 -27.76 -0.26
N GLY A 825 32.59 -26.84 -0.98
CA GLY A 825 33.16 -25.60 -1.48
C GLY A 825 33.14 -24.43 -0.48
N LEU A 826 32.18 -24.47 0.47
CA LEU A 826 32.02 -23.44 1.50
C LEU A 826 32.79 -23.73 2.79
N ALA A 827 32.94 -25.01 3.14
CA ALA A 827 33.58 -25.44 4.37
C ALA A 827 35.10 -25.39 4.29
N GLY A 828 35.76 -25.14 5.44
CA GLY A 828 37.21 -25.33 5.61
C GLY A 828 38.08 -24.13 5.21
N GLN A 829 37.52 -22.94 5.05
CA GLN A 829 38.30 -21.72 4.98
C GLN A 829 38.86 -21.36 6.37
N PRO A 830 40.09 -20.85 6.50
CA PRO A 830 40.71 -20.59 7.81
C PRO A 830 39.94 -19.64 8.72
N ASP A 831 39.09 -18.77 8.13
CA ASP A 831 38.23 -17.80 8.84
C ASP A 831 36.78 -17.91 8.30
N GLU A 832 36.16 -19.10 8.45
CA GLU A 832 34.78 -19.32 8.03
C GLU A 832 33.84 -18.35 8.77
N PRO A 833 33.11 -17.48 8.04
CA PRO A 833 32.23 -16.49 8.68
C PRO A 833 31.07 -17.16 9.44
N PRO A 834 30.64 -16.60 10.58
CA PRO A 834 29.52 -17.14 11.36
C PRO A 834 28.25 -17.47 10.57
N PRO A 835 27.81 -16.65 9.57
CA PRO A 835 26.66 -16.99 8.73
C PRO A 835 26.86 -18.28 7.90
N VAL A 836 28.06 -18.55 7.42
CA VAL A 836 28.39 -19.78 6.68
C VAL A 836 28.35 -20.98 7.60
N THR A 837 28.97 -20.87 8.78
CA THR A 837 28.93 -21.90 9.82
C THR A 837 27.50 -22.24 10.20
N TYR A 838 26.64 -21.23 10.35
CA TYR A 838 25.21 -21.38 10.66
C TYR A 838 24.46 -22.16 9.57
N GLU A 839 24.59 -21.75 8.31
CA GLU A 839 23.91 -22.41 7.20
C GLU A 839 24.39 -23.86 6.99
N LEU A 840 25.69 -24.12 7.12
CA LEU A 840 26.22 -25.49 7.04
C LEU A 840 25.69 -26.40 8.15
N ALA A 841 25.54 -25.87 9.36
CA ALA A 841 24.98 -26.60 10.49
C ALA A 841 23.51 -26.93 10.28
N LEU A 842 22.71 -25.97 9.85
CA LEU A 842 21.29 -26.15 9.54
C LEU A 842 21.05 -27.09 8.35
N ALA A 843 21.95 -27.11 7.36
CA ALA A 843 21.85 -28.04 6.24
C ALA A 843 22.20 -29.48 6.67
N ALA A 844 23.10 -29.64 7.63
CA ALA A 844 23.35 -30.96 8.22
C ALA A 844 22.11 -31.46 8.95
N GLU A 845 21.43 -30.62 9.70
CA GLU A 845 20.17 -30.93 10.38
C GLU A 845 19.05 -31.27 9.38
N ALA A 846 18.85 -30.46 8.35
CA ALA A 846 17.88 -30.71 7.30
C ALA A 846 18.13 -32.06 6.61
N GLY A 847 19.39 -32.32 6.22
CA GLY A 847 19.77 -33.58 5.63
C GLY A 847 19.53 -34.80 6.55
N ALA A 848 19.76 -34.64 7.86
CA ALA A 848 19.45 -35.70 8.84
C ALA A 848 17.94 -35.99 8.88
N ARG A 849 17.07 -34.99 8.89
CA ARG A 849 15.61 -35.18 8.84
C ARG A 849 15.15 -35.88 7.56
N VAL A 850 15.74 -35.53 6.43
CA VAL A 850 15.46 -36.20 5.15
C VAL A 850 15.89 -37.68 5.19
N LEU A 851 17.08 -37.96 5.74
CA LEU A 851 17.56 -39.32 5.92
C LEU A 851 16.68 -40.15 6.86
N ILE A 852 16.19 -39.56 7.96
CA ILE A 852 15.23 -40.19 8.88
C ILE A 852 13.94 -40.59 8.14
N ALA A 853 13.38 -39.65 7.36
CA ALA A 853 12.17 -39.89 6.58
C ALA A 853 12.38 -41.02 5.52
N HIS A 854 13.61 -41.24 5.11
CA HIS A 854 13.98 -42.33 4.19
C HIS A 854 14.39 -43.63 4.89
N GLY A 855 14.34 -43.73 6.22
CA GLY A 855 14.72 -44.90 7.00
C GLY A 855 16.22 -45.13 7.11
N ARG A 856 17.05 -44.07 7.02
CA ARG A 856 18.52 -44.11 7.10
C ARG A 856 19.01 -43.43 8.38
N GLU A 857 18.50 -43.90 9.54
CA GLU A 857 18.74 -43.26 10.85
C GLU A 857 20.22 -43.27 11.28
N ALA A 858 20.98 -44.33 10.94
CA ALA A 858 22.39 -44.38 11.28
C ALA A 858 23.21 -43.30 10.57
N GLU A 859 22.93 -43.05 9.30
CA GLU A 859 23.59 -42.02 8.53
C GLU A 859 23.13 -40.60 8.97
N ALA A 860 21.86 -40.44 9.36
CA ALA A 860 21.37 -39.24 9.97
C ALA A 860 22.09 -38.87 11.26
N TYR A 861 22.33 -39.88 12.12
CA TYR A 861 23.10 -39.71 13.35
C TYR A 861 24.55 -39.29 13.09
N ASP A 862 25.23 -39.94 12.13
CA ASP A 862 26.60 -39.60 11.76
C ASP A 862 26.70 -38.17 11.20
N ARG A 863 25.67 -37.73 10.45
CA ARG A 863 25.61 -36.40 9.88
C ARG A 863 25.52 -35.27 10.92
N LEU A 864 24.91 -35.52 12.07
CA LEU A 864 24.78 -34.53 13.15
C LEU A 864 26.02 -34.45 14.06
N ALA A 865 27.03 -35.33 13.86
CA ALA A 865 28.23 -35.32 14.67
C ALA A 865 28.97 -33.97 14.60
N GLY A 866 29.19 -33.33 15.76
CA GLY A 866 29.89 -32.04 15.88
C GLY A 866 29.06 -30.81 15.51
N VAL A 867 27.86 -30.98 14.98
CA VAL A 867 26.98 -29.84 14.59
C VAL A 867 26.61 -28.95 15.81
N PRO A 868 26.22 -29.50 16.98
CA PRO A 868 25.93 -28.67 18.15
C PRO A 868 27.13 -27.83 18.61
N ALA A 869 28.34 -28.40 18.57
CA ALA A 869 29.55 -27.66 18.94
C ALA A 869 29.84 -26.47 17.99
N ARG A 870 29.64 -26.66 16.70
CA ARG A 870 29.76 -25.59 15.70
C ARG A 870 28.74 -24.48 15.93
N LEU A 871 27.49 -24.83 16.19
CA LEU A 871 26.44 -23.84 16.49
C LEU A 871 26.76 -23.05 17.78
N ARG A 872 27.24 -23.72 18.82
CA ARG A 872 27.66 -23.02 20.05
C ARG A 872 28.84 -22.08 19.83
N SER A 873 29.77 -22.40 18.93
CA SER A 873 30.92 -21.52 18.61
C SER A 873 30.51 -20.15 18.01
N ILE A 874 29.29 -20.05 17.49
CA ILE A 874 28.68 -18.83 16.95
C ILE A 874 27.50 -18.33 17.80
N GLU A 875 27.39 -18.81 19.06
CA GLU A 875 26.36 -18.42 20.02
C GLU A 875 24.91 -18.81 19.62
N ALA A 876 24.73 -19.74 18.67
CA ALA A 876 23.42 -20.27 18.26
C ALA A 876 22.98 -21.44 19.20
N PHE A 877 22.74 -21.11 20.47
CA PHE A 877 22.47 -22.08 21.52
C PHE A 877 21.12 -22.78 21.35
N GLY A 878 20.12 -22.08 20.85
CA GLY A 878 18.77 -22.63 20.61
C GLY A 878 18.79 -23.73 19.54
N GLU A 879 19.44 -23.46 18.42
CA GLU A 879 19.61 -24.41 17.31
C GLU A 879 20.50 -25.57 17.70
N ALA A 880 21.56 -25.34 18.49
CA ALA A 880 22.39 -26.40 19.01
C ALA A 880 21.56 -27.40 19.83
N ALA A 881 20.70 -26.92 20.72
CA ALA A 881 19.80 -27.74 21.52
C ALA A 881 18.76 -28.48 20.67
N GLN A 882 18.23 -27.87 19.61
CA GLN A 882 17.32 -28.53 18.67
C GLN A 882 18.01 -29.73 17.98
N VAL A 883 19.25 -29.55 17.54
CA VAL A 883 20.05 -30.63 16.94
C VAL A 883 20.35 -31.73 17.97
N GLU A 884 20.60 -31.39 19.23
CA GLU A 884 20.80 -32.36 20.31
C GLU A 884 19.52 -33.15 20.63
N VAL A 885 18.37 -32.52 20.68
CA VAL A 885 17.07 -33.18 20.81
C VAL A 885 16.84 -34.14 19.65
N LEU A 886 17.10 -33.74 18.40
CA LEU A 886 17.01 -34.61 17.24
C LEU A 886 18.00 -35.81 17.34
N THR A 887 19.23 -35.57 17.84
CA THR A 887 20.23 -36.60 18.05
C THR A 887 19.76 -37.58 19.14
N GLY A 888 19.15 -37.11 20.22
CA GLY A 888 18.53 -37.91 21.27
C GLY A 888 17.41 -38.79 20.73
N GLU A 889 16.52 -38.23 19.90
CA GLU A 889 15.47 -38.99 19.22
C GLU A 889 16.05 -40.12 18.35
N LEU A 890 17.07 -39.77 17.53
CA LEU A 890 17.75 -40.76 16.69
C LEU A 890 18.39 -41.90 17.50
N LEU A 891 19.02 -41.60 18.63
CA LEU A 891 19.58 -42.60 19.51
C LEU A 891 18.52 -43.57 20.07
N LEU A 892 17.32 -43.06 20.36
CA LEU A 892 16.20 -43.91 20.76
C LEU A 892 15.67 -44.78 19.63
N ARG A 893 15.61 -44.23 18.39
CA ARG A 893 15.25 -45.04 17.21
C ARG A 893 16.26 -46.11 16.87
N LEU A 894 17.52 -45.85 17.16
CA LEU A 894 18.63 -46.83 17.01
C LEU A 894 18.80 -47.80 18.18
N ASP A 895 17.82 -47.84 19.09
CA ASP A 895 17.84 -48.70 20.31
C ASP A 895 19.06 -48.45 21.21
N ARG A 896 19.44 -47.15 21.36
CA ARG A 896 20.59 -46.70 22.18
C ARG A 896 20.18 -45.73 23.29
N PRO A 897 19.20 -46.08 24.18
CA PRO A 897 18.67 -45.15 25.18
C PRO A 897 19.71 -44.68 26.21
N ALA A 898 20.69 -45.52 26.54
CA ALA A 898 21.76 -45.16 27.46
C ALA A 898 22.70 -44.06 26.92
N ALA A 899 22.79 -43.90 25.60
CA ALA A 899 23.53 -42.82 24.97
C ALA A 899 22.69 -41.53 24.83
N ALA A 900 21.37 -41.67 24.70
CA ALA A 900 20.45 -40.52 24.62
C ALA A 900 20.29 -39.78 25.97
N GLU A 901 20.30 -40.51 27.10
CA GLU A 901 20.07 -39.95 28.43
C GLU A 901 20.98 -38.76 28.77
N PRO A 902 22.33 -38.86 28.73
CA PRO A 902 23.19 -37.75 29.12
C PRO A 902 23.03 -36.52 28.21
N LEU A 903 22.83 -36.75 26.94
CA LEU A 903 22.62 -35.67 25.96
C LEU A 903 21.33 -34.88 26.25
N LEU A 904 20.22 -35.58 26.47
CA LEU A 904 18.93 -34.94 26.75
C LEU A 904 18.92 -34.25 28.12
N ARG A 905 19.65 -34.76 29.11
CA ARG A 905 19.84 -34.07 30.40
C ARG A 905 20.64 -32.77 30.25
N GLU A 906 21.61 -32.72 29.34
CA GLU A 906 22.37 -31.48 29.06
C GLU A 906 21.47 -30.40 28.49
N VAL A 907 20.57 -30.76 27.56
CA VAL A 907 19.57 -29.82 26.99
C VAL A 907 18.65 -29.28 28.07
N LEU A 908 18.17 -30.10 29.00
CA LEU A 908 17.32 -29.66 30.12
C LEU A 908 18.02 -28.67 31.06
N GLY A 909 19.33 -28.83 31.27
CA GLY A 909 20.12 -27.92 32.11
C GLY A 909 20.60 -26.63 31.42
N GLY A 910 20.56 -26.60 30.10
CA GLY A 910 21.18 -25.53 29.28
C GLY A 910 20.26 -24.40 28.83
N LEU A 911 18.92 -24.56 28.91
CA LEU A 911 17.94 -23.61 28.41
C LEU A 911 16.80 -23.36 29.41
N PRO A 912 16.05 -22.24 29.28
CA PRO A 912 14.88 -21.99 30.13
C PRO A 912 13.82 -23.10 30.03
N ALA A 913 13.24 -23.49 31.16
CA ALA A 913 12.32 -24.63 31.29
C ALA A 913 11.07 -24.59 30.36
N GLY A 914 10.62 -23.44 29.97
CA GLY A 914 9.47 -23.26 29.05
C GLY A 914 9.83 -23.27 27.57
N SER A 915 11.08 -23.45 27.19
CA SER A 915 11.47 -23.45 25.77
C SER A 915 11.08 -24.76 25.09
N ARG A 916 10.72 -24.70 23.79
CA ARG A 916 10.29 -25.88 23.01
C ARG A 916 11.32 -27.03 23.01
N PRO A 917 12.64 -26.80 22.84
CA PRO A 917 13.63 -27.87 22.90
C PRO A 917 13.66 -28.57 24.25
N VAL A 918 13.48 -27.83 25.36
CA VAL A 918 13.44 -28.39 26.72
C VAL A 918 12.24 -29.32 26.91
N GLN A 919 11.06 -28.92 26.46
CA GLN A 919 9.85 -29.76 26.54
C GLN A 919 10.00 -31.04 25.73
N GLN A 920 10.56 -30.95 24.52
CA GLN A 920 10.83 -32.11 23.67
C GLN A 920 11.92 -33.03 24.30
N ALA A 921 12.99 -32.45 24.82
CA ALA A 921 14.03 -33.20 25.50
C ALA A 921 13.50 -33.95 26.74
N ALA A 922 12.64 -33.30 27.54
CA ALA A 922 12.01 -33.93 28.71
C ALA A 922 11.14 -35.11 28.30
N TRP A 923 10.34 -34.98 27.24
CA TRP A 923 9.52 -36.08 26.71
C TRP A 923 10.38 -37.25 26.21
N LEU A 924 11.43 -36.98 25.42
CA LEU A 924 12.36 -37.99 24.92
C LEU A 924 13.17 -38.66 26.05
N LEU A 925 13.57 -37.88 27.05
CA LEU A 925 14.30 -38.42 28.22
C LEU A 925 13.41 -39.32 29.05
N ALA A 926 12.15 -38.97 29.29
CA ALA A 926 11.19 -39.83 29.96
C ALA A 926 11.05 -41.18 29.22
N ARG A 927 10.96 -41.14 27.89
CA ARG A 927 10.93 -42.33 27.05
C ARG A 927 12.24 -43.13 27.13
N ALA A 928 13.39 -42.45 27.14
CA ALA A 928 14.70 -43.14 27.34
C ALA A 928 14.77 -43.86 28.67
N LEU A 929 14.28 -43.25 29.75
CA LEU A 929 14.27 -43.85 31.10
C LEU A 929 13.33 -45.02 31.18
N ASP A 930 12.18 -45.01 30.53
CA ASP A 930 11.30 -46.20 30.44
C ASP A 930 11.99 -47.35 29.71
N LEU A 931 12.70 -47.10 28.62
CA LEU A 931 13.48 -48.08 27.88
C LEU A 931 14.68 -48.62 28.67
N LEU A 932 15.16 -47.86 29.66
CA LEU A 932 16.24 -48.28 30.59
C LEU A 932 15.72 -48.97 31.87
N ASP A 933 14.41 -49.29 31.92
CA ASP A 933 13.75 -49.91 33.06
C ASP A 933 13.80 -49.03 34.34
N ARG A 934 13.64 -47.70 34.16
CA ARG A 934 13.64 -46.71 35.24
C ARG A 934 12.32 -45.89 35.26
N PRO A 935 11.15 -46.56 35.38
CA PRO A 935 9.84 -45.88 35.24
C PRO A 935 9.55 -44.87 36.35
N ALA A 936 10.12 -45.00 37.52
CA ALA A 936 9.95 -44.06 38.61
C ALA A 936 10.56 -42.67 38.28
N GLU A 937 11.72 -42.66 37.66
CA GLU A 937 12.37 -41.42 37.23
C GLU A 937 11.67 -40.81 36.03
N ALA A 938 11.18 -41.65 35.12
CA ALA A 938 10.38 -41.19 33.99
C ALA A 938 9.08 -40.51 34.43
N ALA A 939 8.39 -41.10 35.43
CA ALA A 939 7.17 -40.48 36.00
C ALA A 939 7.46 -39.13 36.69
N ALA A 940 8.53 -39.07 37.50
CA ALA A 940 8.93 -37.84 38.15
C ALA A 940 9.25 -36.70 37.14
N LEU A 941 9.90 -37.07 36.04
CA LEU A 941 10.21 -36.10 34.97
C LEU A 941 8.94 -35.63 34.24
N ARG A 942 7.99 -36.52 33.97
CA ARG A 942 6.70 -36.15 33.37
C ARG A 942 5.91 -35.18 34.27
N ASP A 943 5.91 -35.44 35.58
CA ASP A 943 5.26 -34.59 36.57
C ASP A 943 5.96 -33.19 36.64
N GLU A 944 7.30 -33.20 36.63
CA GLU A 944 8.09 -31.95 36.72
C GLU A 944 7.84 -31.01 35.51
N TYR A 945 7.74 -31.59 34.31
CA TYR A 945 7.56 -30.80 33.06
C TYR A 945 6.11 -30.79 32.58
N GLY A 946 5.15 -31.32 33.33
CA GLY A 946 3.73 -31.30 32.98
C GLY A 946 3.40 -32.04 31.68
N LEU A 947 4.09 -33.16 31.43
CA LEU A 947 3.90 -33.95 30.21
C LEU A 947 2.73 -34.93 30.43
N ASP A 948 1.59 -34.65 29.80
CA ASP A 948 0.41 -35.52 29.87
C ASP A 948 0.71 -36.91 29.29
N HIS A 949 0.02 -37.95 29.82
CA HIS A 949 0.26 -39.36 29.49
C HIS A 949 -0.23 -39.79 28.09
N GLU A 950 -0.82 -38.87 27.30
CA GLU A 950 -1.36 -39.16 25.97
C GLU A 950 -0.82 -38.18 24.93
N HIS A 951 0.23 -38.58 24.23
CA HIS A 951 0.47 -38.15 22.83
C HIS A 951 1.27 -39.25 22.10
#